data_8bbe35191a147e3bb7571c2d61909d51
#
_entry.id   8bbe35191a147e3bb7571c2d61909d51
#
_cell.length_a   1.000
_cell.length_b   1.000
_cell.length_c   1.000
_cell.angle_alpha   90.00
_cell.angle_beta   90.00
_cell.angle_gamma   90.00
#
_symmetry.space_group_name_H-M   'P 1'
#
loop_
_entity.id
_entity.type
_entity.pdbx_description
1 polymer ?
#
loop_
_entity_poly.entity_id
_entity_poly.type
_entity_poly.pdbx_seq_one_letter_code
_entity_poly.pdbx_strand_id
1 'polypeptide(L)'
;MKKRVRIFLYFSAWMALALTAVLLNIINVDWSRTNIVNGLLMLVVLSVIQGSVLEITVQTIAAIIVSRNRKEIKKISTGRLTVLVNYNLLATSTDDVDECFEKMYEGYISNIGPNVSAVLVSTTNEEELKRYELKKRDTYRDIIYKELFREGVSYTKGDYESVDPFRLNDVWQVYEHIDPAVFVREYLDDVCHKYAREFMVLHRVSRVLRKCGQYQDLMLLSEGVNEAFSYCDPEYYGKSARPYGQPLFHSSDDVNNIIKRKFDYTLVLDADSEVPKGFVTEIMQIAAAHPERAIIQPAIKLHCKPDDTIFMHLEYMKQATYTPMINAIMTYFGQSGFFGKALIQNRLYIDKVIGTKDKTIDRVPVDVLSHDTFEAAILKPLYAGSVHLLEAPSYNYITWNIRERRWNKGEILLAMYFWPNAFGKPMRFLQKIIQRQKYNKTKVRTPSKLDFVSSYLATLAIRQMFMRPLLLLYIFLHTNIHFHYPYISVIILVILVIVFPKITTCNKINYKGMFLETMASIFQFTPDAVVGTVRIFRSLVAIFSPNVQWIPQRAIEHEFIFSNPFVSSLKHLWGYSLFALIASVAVCLNLKAAFINLFMCVSLFLLPVYNGFTSLSPNLKCSFKQRDSIYSVKHIEYEESEKSTEQTY
;
A
#
# COMPACT_ATOMS: atom_id res chain seq x y z
N MET A 1 26.59 8.50 10.50
CA MET A 1 25.93 9.71 11.07
C MET A 1 24.80 9.28 11.99
N LYS A 2 24.72 9.81 13.23
CA LYS A 2 23.67 9.47 14.21
C LYS A 2 22.26 9.85 13.69
N LYS A 3 21.23 9.04 13.98
CA LYS A 3 19.83 9.26 13.52
C LYS A 3 19.34 10.71 13.78
N ARG A 4 19.59 11.25 14.97
CA ARG A 4 19.18 12.63 15.32
C ARG A 4 19.79 13.71 14.41
N VAL A 5 21.07 13.54 14.03
CA VAL A 5 21.76 14.49 13.14
C VAL A 5 21.16 14.44 11.73
N ARG A 6 20.86 13.24 11.22
CA ARG A 6 20.17 13.09 9.92
C ARG A 6 18.83 13.79 9.88
N ILE A 7 18.02 13.60 10.91
CA ILE A 7 16.71 14.23 11.04
C ILE A 7 16.86 15.74 11.08
N PHE A 8 17.77 16.26 11.90
CA PHE A 8 18.04 17.69 11.99
C PHE A 8 18.45 18.30 10.66
N LEU A 9 19.40 17.68 9.95
CA LEU A 9 19.88 18.16 8.64
C LEU A 9 18.75 18.17 7.60
N TYR A 10 17.91 17.13 7.58
CA TYR A 10 16.79 17.07 6.66
C TYR A 10 15.81 18.24 6.86
N PHE A 11 15.36 18.46 8.10
CA PHE A 11 14.40 19.53 8.37
C PHE A 11 15.01 20.92 8.26
N SER A 12 16.29 21.08 8.60
CA SER A 12 17.00 22.36 8.40
C SER A 12 17.14 22.72 6.93
N ALA A 13 17.48 21.75 6.07
CA ALA A 13 17.56 21.96 4.63
C ALA A 13 16.19 22.31 4.04
N TRP A 14 15.15 21.56 4.43
CA TRP A 14 13.78 21.86 4.00
C TRP A 14 13.33 23.25 4.43
N MET A 15 13.54 23.62 5.69
CA MET A 15 13.17 24.94 6.23
C MET A 15 13.92 26.07 5.51
N ALA A 16 15.21 25.92 5.28
CA ALA A 16 16.01 26.92 4.58
C ALA A 16 15.50 27.16 3.16
N LEU A 17 15.22 26.09 2.41
CA LEU A 17 14.64 26.18 1.07
C LEU A 17 13.25 26.82 1.08
N ALA A 18 12.39 26.43 2.02
CA ALA A 18 11.05 27.00 2.16
C ALA A 18 11.09 28.51 2.46
N LEU A 19 11.95 28.94 3.39
CA LEU A 19 12.13 30.37 3.69
C LEU A 19 12.67 31.14 2.48
N THR A 20 13.63 30.60 1.75
CA THR A 20 14.14 31.20 0.50
C THR A 20 13.01 31.37 -0.51
N ALA A 21 12.17 30.36 -0.70
CA ALA A 21 11.02 30.43 -1.60
C ALA A 21 10.01 31.51 -1.20
N VAL A 22 9.73 31.65 0.10
CA VAL A 22 8.85 32.70 0.62
C VAL A 22 9.41 34.09 0.29
N LEU A 23 10.71 34.31 0.52
CA LEU A 23 11.36 35.59 0.20
C LEU A 23 11.30 35.91 -1.30
N LEU A 24 11.58 34.93 -2.15
CA LEU A 24 11.48 35.10 -3.59
C LEU A 24 10.05 35.43 -4.05
N ASN A 25 9.04 34.81 -3.42
CA ASN A 25 7.63 35.14 -3.71
C ASN A 25 7.26 36.57 -3.30
N ILE A 26 7.71 37.04 -2.14
CA ILE A 26 7.49 38.41 -1.71
C ILE A 26 8.04 39.42 -2.72
N ILE A 27 9.23 39.14 -3.26
CA ILE A 27 9.88 40.02 -4.26
C ILE A 27 9.16 39.93 -5.62
N ASN A 28 8.62 38.75 -5.98
CA ASN A 28 7.99 38.53 -7.28
C ASN A 28 6.58 39.12 -7.39
N VAL A 29 5.89 39.39 -6.28
CA VAL A 29 4.57 40.05 -6.28
C VAL A 29 4.74 41.54 -6.56
N ASP A 30 4.05 42.07 -7.57
CA ASP A 30 3.93 43.49 -7.82
C ASP A 30 2.91 44.11 -6.85
N TRP A 31 3.41 44.59 -5.70
CA TRP A 31 2.59 45.16 -4.62
C TRP A 31 1.93 46.48 -5.01
N SER A 32 2.41 47.15 -6.05
CA SER A 32 1.82 48.43 -6.49
C SER A 32 0.49 48.22 -7.22
N ARG A 33 0.31 46.99 -7.82
CA ARG A 33 -0.87 46.61 -8.62
C ARG A 33 -1.73 45.56 -7.95
N THR A 34 -1.26 44.93 -6.87
CA THR A 34 -1.93 43.82 -6.21
C THR A 34 -2.59 44.30 -4.92
N ASN A 35 -3.87 43.96 -4.73
CA ASN A 35 -4.52 44.18 -3.43
C ASN A 35 -3.76 43.44 -2.33
N ILE A 36 -3.44 44.13 -1.24
CA ILE A 36 -2.60 43.60 -0.15
C ILE A 36 -3.15 42.32 0.46
N VAL A 37 -4.48 42.22 0.63
CA VAL A 37 -5.12 41.04 1.20
C VAL A 37 -4.98 39.81 0.25
N ASN A 38 -5.22 40.02 -1.04
CA ASN A 38 -5.03 38.97 -2.05
C ASN A 38 -3.56 38.58 -2.17
N GLY A 39 -2.64 39.52 -2.14
CA GLY A 39 -1.20 39.28 -2.14
C GLY A 39 -0.75 38.44 -0.95
N LEU A 40 -1.18 38.80 0.28
CA LEU A 40 -0.87 38.04 1.49
C LEU A 40 -1.48 36.62 1.45
N LEU A 41 -2.73 36.47 1.02
CA LEU A 41 -3.38 35.16 0.86
C LEU A 41 -2.61 34.30 -0.15
N MET A 42 -2.19 34.88 -1.27
CA MET A 42 -1.38 34.20 -2.27
C MET A 42 -0.03 33.77 -1.71
N LEU A 43 0.65 34.61 -0.94
CA LEU A 43 1.90 34.24 -0.30
C LEU A 43 1.74 33.04 0.64
N VAL A 44 0.65 32.98 1.41
CA VAL A 44 0.35 31.84 2.28
C VAL A 44 0.14 30.58 1.44
N VAL A 45 -0.69 30.64 0.40
CA VAL A 45 -0.97 29.50 -0.48
C VAL A 45 0.30 29.02 -1.18
N LEU A 46 1.08 29.93 -1.77
CA LEU A 46 2.36 29.60 -2.42
C LEU A 46 3.37 29.00 -1.44
N SER A 47 3.47 29.54 -0.23
CA SER A 47 4.41 29.05 0.78
C SER A 47 4.10 27.60 1.17
N VAL A 48 2.82 27.24 1.31
CA VAL A 48 2.40 25.87 1.62
C VAL A 48 2.65 24.93 0.43
N ILE A 49 2.29 25.36 -0.79
CA ILE A 49 2.50 24.56 -2.01
C ILE A 49 4.00 24.34 -2.23
N GLN A 50 4.79 25.40 -2.22
CA GLN A 50 6.23 25.32 -2.45
C GLN A 50 6.94 24.59 -1.32
N GLY A 51 6.52 24.76 -0.06
CA GLY A 51 7.03 23.98 1.05
C GLY A 51 6.89 22.46 0.83
N SER A 52 5.74 22.01 0.35
CA SER A 52 5.52 20.59 0.01
C SER A 52 6.33 20.14 -1.21
N VAL A 53 6.47 20.99 -2.22
CA VAL A 53 7.32 20.70 -3.39
C VAL A 53 8.79 20.61 -3.02
N LEU A 54 9.27 21.53 -2.21
CA LEU A 54 10.65 21.53 -1.72
C LEU A 54 10.91 20.37 -0.77
N GLU A 55 9.89 19.89 -0.06
CA GLU A 55 9.94 18.62 0.67
C GLU A 55 10.29 17.47 -0.26
N ILE A 56 9.63 17.34 -1.43
CA ILE A 56 9.92 16.33 -2.45
C ILE A 56 11.37 16.48 -2.96
N THR A 57 11.83 17.71 -3.16
CA THR A 57 13.22 17.99 -3.58
C THR A 57 14.24 17.49 -2.54
N VAL A 58 14.03 17.81 -1.26
CA VAL A 58 14.91 17.34 -0.16
C VAL A 58 14.83 15.82 -0.03
N GLN A 59 13.66 15.23 -0.22
CA GLN A 59 13.47 13.79 -0.26
C GLN A 59 14.28 13.15 -1.39
N THR A 60 14.25 13.73 -2.58
CA THR A 60 15.03 13.25 -3.74
C THR A 60 16.53 13.33 -3.46
N ILE A 61 17.02 14.42 -2.87
CA ILE A 61 18.42 14.56 -2.46
C ILE A 61 18.78 13.49 -1.40
N ALA A 62 17.93 13.29 -0.41
CA ALA A 62 18.13 12.23 0.60
C ALA A 62 18.19 10.84 -0.05
N ALA A 63 17.38 10.58 -1.08
CA ALA A 63 17.39 9.35 -1.84
C ALA A 63 18.74 9.12 -2.55
N ILE A 64 19.28 10.15 -3.17
CA ILE A 64 20.62 10.09 -3.82
C ILE A 64 21.70 9.77 -2.78
N ILE A 65 21.65 10.43 -1.62
CA ILE A 65 22.64 10.19 -0.54
C ILE A 65 22.53 8.75 -0.02
N VAL A 66 21.33 8.25 0.20
CA VAL A 66 21.11 6.88 0.68
C VAL A 66 21.56 5.85 -0.36
N SER A 67 21.26 6.07 -1.65
CA SER A 67 21.64 5.15 -2.72
C SER A 67 23.17 5.02 -2.86
N ARG A 68 23.92 6.10 -2.62
CA ARG A 68 25.39 6.11 -2.65
C ARG A 68 26.02 5.45 -1.41
N ASN A 69 25.35 5.46 -0.28
CA ASN A 69 25.83 4.97 1.02
C ASN A 69 25.08 3.73 1.49
N ARG A 70 24.74 2.84 0.57
CA ARG A 70 23.96 1.65 0.86
C ARG A 70 24.67 0.75 1.87
N LYS A 71 24.05 0.56 3.03
CA LYS A 71 24.38 -0.53 3.92
C LYS A 71 23.33 -1.63 3.70
N GLU A 72 23.79 -2.83 3.41
CA GLU A 72 22.91 -3.98 3.39
C GLU A 72 22.22 -4.13 4.75
N ILE A 73 20.94 -4.48 4.72
CA ILE A 73 20.21 -4.79 5.94
C ILE A 73 20.80 -6.10 6.48
N LYS A 74 21.08 -6.10 7.79
CA LYS A 74 21.61 -7.28 8.45
C LYS A 74 20.62 -8.45 8.32
N LYS A 75 21.13 -9.60 7.90
CA LYS A 75 20.43 -10.87 7.82
C LYS A 75 21.14 -11.89 8.68
N ILE A 76 20.42 -12.73 9.41
CA ILE A 76 20.98 -13.86 10.16
C ILE A 76 20.08 -15.08 9.95
N SER A 77 20.59 -16.27 10.27
CA SER A 77 19.82 -17.50 10.22
C SER A 77 18.55 -17.38 11.09
N THR A 78 17.43 -17.87 10.57
CA THR A 78 16.13 -17.82 11.24
C THR A 78 16.00 -18.83 12.38
N GLY A 79 16.85 -19.87 12.39
CA GLY A 79 16.79 -20.92 13.40
C GLY A 79 15.43 -21.63 13.41
N ARG A 80 14.75 -21.59 14.56
CA ARG A 80 13.43 -22.22 14.78
C ARG A 80 12.25 -21.26 14.67
N LEU A 81 12.49 -19.99 14.23
CA LEU A 81 11.41 -19.01 14.10
C LEU A 81 10.38 -19.46 13.07
N THR A 82 9.12 -19.37 13.43
CA THR A 82 7.98 -19.81 12.62
C THR A 82 7.20 -18.62 12.07
N VAL A 83 6.67 -18.77 10.85
CA VAL A 83 5.88 -17.74 10.17
C VAL A 83 4.59 -18.31 9.61
N LEU A 84 3.51 -17.55 9.83
CA LEU A 84 2.19 -17.81 9.25
C LEU A 84 1.92 -16.80 8.15
N VAL A 85 1.90 -17.24 6.89
CA VAL A 85 1.58 -16.41 5.72
C VAL A 85 0.06 -16.28 5.64
N ASN A 86 -0.44 -15.08 5.96
CA ASN A 86 -1.86 -14.82 6.14
C ASN A 86 -2.43 -14.02 4.99
N TYR A 87 -3.32 -14.64 4.21
CA TYR A 87 -4.16 -13.99 3.20
C TYR A 87 -5.51 -13.61 3.81
N ASN A 88 -5.95 -12.37 3.60
CA ASN A 88 -7.18 -11.83 4.16
C ASN A 88 -8.25 -11.72 3.08
N LEU A 89 -9.34 -12.49 3.19
CA LEU A 89 -10.41 -12.54 2.20
C LEU A 89 -11.75 -12.08 2.79
N LEU A 90 -12.48 -11.32 1.99
CA LEU A 90 -13.93 -11.13 2.07
C LEU A 90 -14.49 -11.46 0.69
N ALA A 91 -14.85 -12.71 0.47
CA ALA A 91 -15.41 -13.15 -0.80
C ALA A 91 -16.82 -12.62 -1.02
N THR A 92 -17.11 -12.21 -2.24
CA THR A 92 -18.42 -11.83 -2.75
C THR A 92 -18.86 -12.72 -3.91
N SER A 93 -17.93 -13.51 -4.45
CA SER A 93 -18.13 -14.47 -5.55
C SER A 93 -17.17 -15.65 -5.43
N THR A 94 -17.43 -16.70 -6.21
CA THR A 94 -16.51 -17.84 -6.37
C THR A 94 -15.20 -17.43 -7.03
N ASP A 95 -15.23 -16.42 -7.91
CA ASP A 95 -14.04 -15.92 -8.61
C ASP A 95 -13.07 -15.25 -7.64
N ASP A 96 -13.59 -14.49 -6.61
CA ASP A 96 -12.76 -13.94 -5.54
C ASP A 96 -12.02 -15.03 -4.76
N VAL A 97 -12.72 -16.16 -4.51
CA VAL A 97 -12.15 -17.32 -3.83
C VAL A 97 -11.07 -17.96 -4.68
N ASP A 98 -11.36 -18.21 -5.96
CA ASP A 98 -10.46 -18.91 -6.89
C ASP A 98 -9.13 -18.16 -7.03
N GLU A 99 -9.18 -16.85 -7.28
CA GLU A 99 -7.96 -16.04 -7.38
C GLU A 99 -7.17 -16.01 -6.08
N CYS A 100 -7.83 -15.82 -4.95
CA CYS A 100 -7.14 -15.79 -3.66
C CYS A 100 -6.43 -17.12 -3.37
N PHE A 101 -7.08 -18.25 -3.69
CA PHE A 101 -6.47 -19.57 -3.53
C PHE A 101 -5.30 -19.79 -4.49
N GLU A 102 -5.40 -19.33 -5.73
CA GLU A 102 -4.29 -19.38 -6.69
C GLU A 102 -3.07 -18.62 -6.17
N LYS A 103 -3.26 -17.35 -5.73
CA LYS A 103 -2.17 -16.54 -5.15
C LYS A 103 -1.61 -17.12 -3.87
N MET A 104 -2.47 -17.67 -3.01
CA MET A 104 -2.04 -18.34 -1.78
C MET A 104 -1.24 -19.61 -2.09
N TYR A 105 -1.66 -20.40 -3.07
CA TYR A 105 -0.95 -21.60 -3.49
C TYR A 105 0.41 -21.26 -4.08
N GLU A 106 0.48 -20.35 -5.06
CA GLU A 106 1.74 -19.89 -5.66
C GLU A 106 2.71 -19.35 -4.59
N GLY A 107 2.20 -18.50 -3.70
CA GLY A 107 3.00 -17.92 -2.61
C GLY A 107 3.48 -18.97 -1.60
N TYR A 108 2.66 -19.99 -1.30
CA TYR A 108 3.04 -21.05 -0.38
C TYR A 108 4.05 -22.01 -1.01
N ILE A 109 3.79 -22.53 -2.21
CA ILE A 109 4.68 -23.50 -2.86
C ILE A 109 6.06 -22.90 -3.18
N SER A 110 6.11 -21.62 -3.54
CA SER A 110 7.37 -20.90 -3.80
C SER A 110 8.18 -20.55 -2.55
N ASN A 111 7.58 -20.69 -1.36
CA ASN A 111 8.22 -20.38 -0.08
C ASN A 111 8.04 -21.51 0.94
N ILE A 112 7.73 -22.71 0.49
CA ILE A 112 7.50 -23.86 1.36
C ILE A 112 8.74 -24.20 2.20
N GLY A 113 8.53 -24.51 3.46
CA GLY A 113 9.63 -24.86 4.36
C GLY A 113 9.14 -25.30 5.75
N PRO A 114 9.99 -25.88 6.57
CA PRO A 114 9.61 -26.50 7.86
C PRO A 114 8.97 -25.54 8.86
N ASN A 115 9.24 -24.24 8.71
CA ASN A 115 8.78 -23.18 9.60
C ASN A 115 7.76 -22.25 8.95
N VAL A 116 7.26 -22.58 7.75
CA VAL A 116 6.32 -21.77 6.97
C VAL A 116 4.98 -22.49 6.90
N SER A 117 3.89 -21.76 7.15
CA SER A 117 2.52 -22.22 6.92
C SER A 117 1.74 -21.12 6.25
N ALA A 118 0.74 -21.49 5.45
CA ALA A 118 -0.15 -20.53 4.79
C ALA A 118 -1.57 -20.66 5.34
N VAL A 119 -2.23 -19.53 5.55
CA VAL A 119 -3.61 -19.49 6.02
C VAL A 119 -4.42 -18.44 5.30
N LEU A 120 -5.60 -18.82 4.85
CA LEU A 120 -6.65 -17.90 4.44
C LEU A 120 -7.51 -17.57 5.65
N VAL A 121 -7.57 -16.29 6.03
CA VAL A 121 -8.54 -15.80 7.02
C VAL A 121 -9.70 -15.18 6.28
N SER A 122 -10.84 -15.87 6.28
CA SER A 122 -12.07 -15.44 5.62
C SER A 122 -13.07 -14.83 6.61
N THR A 123 -13.72 -13.74 6.18
CA THR A 123 -14.88 -13.14 6.85
C THR A 123 -16.15 -13.23 6.02
N THR A 124 -16.18 -14.15 5.08
CA THR A 124 -17.33 -14.47 4.23
C THR A 124 -18.52 -14.89 5.08
N ASN A 125 -19.73 -14.38 4.77
CA ASN A 125 -20.96 -14.69 5.52
C ASN A 125 -21.80 -15.76 4.85
N GLU A 126 -21.66 -15.94 3.56
CA GLU A 126 -22.48 -16.87 2.78
C GLU A 126 -21.99 -18.30 3.00
N GLU A 127 -22.86 -19.15 3.50
CA GLU A 127 -22.53 -20.53 3.82
C GLU A 127 -22.11 -21.36 2.57
N GLU A 128 -22.65 -21.01 1.41
CA GLU A 128 -22.24 -21.65 0.14
C GLU A 128 -20.79 -21.31 -0.23
N LEU A 129 -20.41 -20.02 -0.10
CA LEU A 129 -19.03 -19.59 -0.35
C LEU A 129 -18.07 -20.19 0.69
N LYS A 130 -18.46 -20.28 1.96
CA LYS A 130 -17.62 -20.94 2.98
C LYS A 130 -17.38 -22.42 2.66
N ARG A 131 -18.42 -23.13 2.21
CA ARG A 131 -18.26 -24.53 1.77
C ARG A 131 -17.35 -24.61 0.54
N TYR A 132 -17.46 -23.65 -0.36
CA TYR A 132 -16.62 -23.59 -1.54
C TYR A 132 -15.14 -23.33 -1.15
N GLU A 133 -14.88 -22.42 -0.21
CA GLU A 133 -13.54 -22.16 0.34
C GLU A 133 -12.93 -23.43 0.94
N LEU A 134 -13.69 -24.21 1.74
CA LEU A 134 -13.22 -25.47 2.29
C LEU A 134 -12.93 -26.52 1.23
N LYS A 135 -13.81 -26.66 0.21
CA LYS A 135 -13.58 -27.55 -0.92
C LYS A 135 -12.32 -27.18 -1.70
N LYS A 136 -12.09 -25.89 -1.94
CA LYS A 136 -10.86 -25.40 -2.58
C LYS A 136 -9.63 -25.71 -1.75
N ARG A 137 -9.66 -25.48 -0.43
CA ARG A 137 -8.58 -25.87 0.46
C ARG A 137 -8.19 -27.34 0.28
N ASP A 138 -9.18 -28.23 0.32
CA ASP A 138 -8.92 -29.67 0.20
C ASP A 138 -8.37 -30.03 -1.18
N THR A 139 -8.88 -29.40 -2.24
CA THR A 139 -8.35 -29.53 -3.60
C THR A 139 -6.88 -29.11 -3.69
N TYR A 140 -6.53 -27.92 -3.15
CA TYR A 140 -5.14 -27.43 -3.18
C TYR A 140 -4.21 -28.25 -2.28
N ARG A 141 -4.69 -28.78 -1.16
CA ARG A 141 -3.94 -29.74 -0.33
C ARG A 141 -3.57 -30.98 -1.12
N ASP A 142 -4.50 -31.52 -1.90
CA ASP A 142 -4.24 -32.67 -2.76
C ASP A 142 -3.25 -32.36 -3.90
N ILE A 143 -3.33 -31.16 -4.49
CA ILE A 143 -2.36 -30.68 -5.48
C ILE A 143 -0.96 -30.57 -4.85
N ILE A 144 -0.84 -29.92 -3.70
CA ILE A 144 0.43 -29.73 -2.97
C ILE A 144 1.03 -31.11 -2.63
N TYR A 145 0.22 -32.02 -2.11
CA TYR A 145 0.66 -33.37 -1.80
C TYR A 145 1.23 -34.09 -3.03
N LYS A 146 0.48 -34.10 -4.15
CA LYS A 146 0.89 -34.79 -5.38
C LYS A 146 2.17 -34.19 -5.96
N GLU A 147 2.31 -32.88 -5.91
CA GLU A 147 3.47 -32.17 -6.41
C GLU A 147 4.72 -32.51 -5.59
N LEU A 148 4.63 -32.37 -4.25
CA LEU A 148 5.72 -32.74 -3.34
C LEU A 148 6.10 -34.22 -3.46
N PHE A 149 5.10 -35.11 -3.55
CA PHE A 149 5.34 -36.54 -3.67
C PHE A 149 6.09 -36.90 -4.96
N ARG A 150 5.67 -36.28 -6.09
CA ARG A 150 6.34 -36.47 -7.38
C ARG A 150 7.80 -36.03 -7.34
N GLU A 151 8.07 -34.88 -6.80
CA GLU A 151 9.41 -34.32 -6.68
C GLU A 151 10.27 -35.10 -5.69
N GLY A 152 9.71 -35.53 -4.55
CA GLY A 152 10.40 -36.40 -3.59
C GLY A 152 10.77 -37.77 -4.17
N VAL A 153 9.91 -38.37 -5.00
CA VAL A 153 10.24 -39.61 -5.69
C VAL A 153 11.38 -39.40 -6.70
N SER A 154 11.39 -38.28 -7.43
CA SER A 154 12.49 -37.97 -8.36
C SER A 154 13.79 -37.74 -7.60
N TYR A 155 13.73 -37.08 -6.46
CA TYR A 155 14.86 -36.87 -5.55
C TYR A 155 15.50 -38.18 -5.09
N THR A 156 14.69 -39.18 -4.66
CA THR A 156 15.17 -40.49 -4.19
C THR A 156 15.83 -41.33 -5.28
N LYS A 157 15.45 -41.11 -6.55
CA LYS A 157 16.03 -41.82 -7.71
C LYS A 157 17.29 -41.20 -8.28
N GLY A 158 17.68 -40.00 -7.77
CA GLY A 158 18.80 -39.24 -8.36
C GLY A 158 18.50 -38.69 -9.76
N ASP A 159 17.23 -38.64 -10.14
CA ASP A 159 16.78 -38.21 -11.46
C ASP A 159 16.52 -36.70 -11.46
N TYR A 160 17.61 -35.95 -11.48
CA TYR A 160 17.62 -34.49 -11.34
C TYR A 160 17.17 -33.75 -12.60
N GLU A 161 17.18 -34.46 -13.79
CA GLU A 161 16.83 -33.84 -15.07
C GLU A 161 15.32 -33.68 -15.28
N SER A 162 14.50 -34.45 -14.56
CA SER A 162 13.03 -34.41 -14.70
C SER A 162 12.35 -33.40 -13.77
N VAL A 163 13.09 -32.72 -12.86
CA VAL A 163 12.56 -31.81 -11.87
C VAL A 163 12.82 -30.38 -12.32
N ASP A 164 11.77 -29.55 -12.30
CA ASP A 164 11.90 -28.12 -12.57
C ASP A 164 12.94 -27.51 -11.64
N PRO A 165 14.09 -27.00 -12.15
CA PRO A 165 15.16 -26.47 -11.33
C PRO A 165 14.73 -25.28 -10.45
N PHE A 166 13.63 -24.59 -10.80
CA PHE A 166 13.05 -23.54 -9.96
C PHE A 166 12.30 -24.08 -8.75
N ARG A 167 11.78 -25.29 -8.82
CA ARG A 167 11.06 -25.94 -7.73
C ARG A 167 11.95 -26.84 -6.87
N LEU A 168 13.04 -27.33 -7.40
CA LEU A 168 14.04 -28.14 -6.69
C LEU A 168 14.54 -27.47 -5.41
N ASN A 169 14.83 -26.17 -5.46
CA ASN A 169 15.31 -25.43 -4.31
C ASN A 169 14.28 -25.30 -3.17
N ASP A 170 12.98 -25.35 -3.48
CA ASP A 170 11.92 -25.21 -2.50
C ASP A 170 11.64 -26.57 -1.83
N VAL A 171 11.57 -27.62 -2.62
CA VAL A 171 11.44 -29.00 -2.14
C VAL A 171 12.72 -29.48 -1.44
N TRP A 172 13.88 -29.02 -1.92
CA TRP A 172 15.17 -29.31 -1.29
C TRP A 172 15.22 -28.82 0.16
N GLN A 173 14.69 -27.65 0.47
CA GLN A 173 14.59 -27.16 1.86
C GLN A 173 13.73 -28.08 2.74
N VAL A 174 12.75 -28.78 2.15
CA VAL A 174 11.94 -29.77 2.86
C VAL A 174 12.74 -31.03 3.15
N TYR A 175 13.62 -31.44 2.23
CA TYR A 175 14.35 -32.72 2.25
C TYR A 175 15.81 -32.58 2.66
N GLU A 176 16.38 -31.38 2.70
CA GLU A 176 17.80 -31.12 3.01
C GLU A 176 18.30 -31.76 4.32
N HIS A 177 17.39 -32.01 5.26
CA HIS A 177 17.71 -32.60 6.55
C HIS A 177 17.43 -34.11 6.64
N ILE A 178 17.11 -34.74 5.52
CA ILE A 178 16.76 -36.16 5.46
C ILE A 178 17.87 -36.89 4.74
N ASP A 179 18.49 -37.86 5.39
CA ASP A 179 19.46 -38.73 4.76
C ASP A 179 18.78 -39.51 3.62
N PRO A 180 19.22 -39.34 2.34
CA PRO A 180 18.63 -40.03 1.20
C PRO A 180 18.63 -41.56 1.35
N ALA A 181 19.58 -42.12 2.12
CA ALA A 181 19.68 -43.56 2.36
C ALA A 181 18.57 -44.10 3.30
N VAL A 182 17.93 -43.22 4.10
CA VAL A 182 16.85 -43.56 5.04
C VAL A 182 15.48 -43.17 4.48
N PHE A 183 15.43 -42.59 3.29
CA PHE A 183 14.23 -42.04 2.69
C PHE A 183 13.32 -43.14 2.13
N VAL A 184 12.53 -43.71 3.01
CA VAL A 184 11.55 -44.74 2.64
C VAL A 184 10.28 -44.04 2.12
N ARG A 185 9.57 -44.70 1.16
CA ARG A 185 8.34 -44.17 0.55
C ARG A 185 7.29 -43.74 1.59
N GLU A 186 7.17 -44.49 2.68
CA GLU A 186 6.25 -44.17 3.80
C GLU A 186 6.60 -42.86 4.49
N TYR A 187 7.87 -42.56 4.67
CA TYR A 187 8.32 -41.29 5.23
C TYR A 187 8.06 -40.11 4.31
N LEU A 188 8.23 -40.30 2.99
CA LEU A 188 7.88 -39.31 1.98
C LEU A 188 6.39 -38.96 2.04
N ASP A 189 5.53 -39.97 2.17
CA ASP A 189 4.08 -39.81 2.28
C ASP A 189 3.70 -38.95 3.49
N ASP A 190 4.25 -39.27 4.66
CA ASP A 190 4.02 -38.49 5.89
C ASP A 190 4.49 -37.05 5.78
N VAL A 191 5.64 -36.81 5.15
CA VAL A 191 6.18 -35.45 4.92
C VAL A 191 5.25 -34.65 3.98
N CYS A 192 4.82 -35.25 2.86
CA CYS A 192 3.94 -34.58 1.90
C CYS A 192 2.58 -34.26 2.54
N HIS A 193 2.00 -35.17 3.30
CA HIS A 193 0.76 -34.91 4.04
C HIS A 193 0.94 -33.82 5.09
N LYS A 194 2.07 -33.79 5.80
CA LYS A 194 2.37 -32.73 6.79
C LYS A 194 2.36 -31.36 6.13
N TYR A 195 3.09 -31.18 5.04
CA TYR A 195 3.15 -29.89 4.35
C TYR A 195 1.84 -29.50 3.69
N ALA A 196 1.09 -30.44 3.12
CA ALA A 196 -0.24 -30.19 2.59
C ALA A 196 -1.21 -29.67 3.66
N ARG A 197 -1.12 -30.17 4.90
CA ARG A 197 -1.94 -29.72 6.03
C ARG A 197 -1.58 -28.30 6.52
N GLU A 198 -0.39 -27.79 6.20
CA GLU A 198 0.02 -26.43 6.52
C GLU A 198 -0.64 -25.36 5.62
N PHE A 199 -1.43 -25.77 4.62
CA PHE A 199 -2.28 -24.92 3.81
C PHE A 199 -3.69 -24.90 4.41
N MET A 200 -4.05 -23.83 5.12
CA MET A 200 -5.17 -23.75 6.07
C MET A 200 -6.21 -22.71 5.68
N VAL A 201 -7.45 -22.90 6.15
CA VAL A 201 -8.55 -21.93 6.01
C VAL A 201 -9.24 -21.72 7.36
N LEU A 202 -9.39 -20.47 7.75
CA LEU A 202 -10.09 -20.07 8.96
C LEU A 202 -11.26 -19.17 8.66
N HIS A 203 -12.43 -19.48 9.20
CA HIS A 203 -13.62 -18.63 9.15
C HIS A 203 -13.73 -17.83 10.46
N ARG A 204 -13.59 -16.51 10.33
CA ARG A 204 -13.71 -15.60 11.46
C ARG A 204 -15.16 -15.38 11.84
N VAL A 205 -15.47 -15.35 13.15
CA VAL A 205 -16.83 -15.16 13.67
C VAL A 205 -17.31 -13.71 13.53
N SER A 206 -16.42 -12.73 13.70
CA SER A 206 -16.79 -11.31 13.73
C SER A 206 -16.13 -10.51 12.58
N ARG A 207 -16.80 -9.44 12.15
CA ARG A 207 -16.23 -8.47 11.17
C ARG A 207 -15.63 -7.22 11.81
N VAL A 208 -15.57 -7.15 13.13
CA VAL A 208 -15.00 -5.99 13.84
C VAL A 208 -13.56 -5.75 13.38
N LEU A 209 -13.22 -4.46 13.16
CA LEU A 209 -11.92 -4.02 12.66
C LEU A 209 -11.52 -4.57 11.27
N ARG A 210 -12.42 -5.23 10.55
CA ARG A 210 -12.16 -5.68 9.17
C ARG A 210 -10.83 -6.46 9.05
N LYS A 211 -9.96 -6.11 8.10
CA LYS A 211 -8.64 -6.72 7.89
C LYS A 211 -7.76 -6.63 9.14
N CYS A 212 -7.73 -5.47 9.81
CA CYS A 212 -6.97 -5.31 11.04
C CYS A 212 -7.40 -6.34 12.09
N GLY A 213 -8.71 -6.50 12.29
CA GLY A 213 -9.23 -7.51 13.21
C GLY A 213 -8.94 -8.95 12.77
N GLN A 214 -8.87 -9.24 11.45
CA GLN A 214 -8.54 -10.57 10.95
C GLN A 214 -7.16 -11.03 11.45
N TYR A 215 -6.12 -10.23 11.20
CA TYR A 215 -4.79 -10.63 11.63
C TYR A 215 -4.57 -10.44 13.15
N GLN A 216 -5.28 -9.54 13.81
CA GLN A 216 -5.23 -9.44 15.28
C GLN A 216 -5.80 -10.69 15.95
N ASP A 217 -6.96 -11.16 15.49
CA ASP A 217 -7.56 -12.39 15.99
C ASP A 217 -6.68 -13.61 15.68
N LEU A 218 -6.05 -13.64 14.49
CA LEU A 218 -5.11 -14.69 14.12
C LEU A 218 -3.87 -14.72 15.01
N MET A 219 -3.31 -13.55 15.35
CA MET A 219 -2.18 -13.46 16.28
C MET A 219 -2.56 -13.95 17.68
N LEU A 220 -3.76 -13.60 18.16
CA LEU A 220 -4.27 -14.12 19.44
C LEU A 220 -4.44 -15.64 19.40
N LEU A 221 -5.01 -16.17 18.32
CA LEU A 221 -5.14 -17.62 18.11
C LEU A 221 -3.78 -18.32 18.14
N SER A 222 -2.78 -17.73 17.49
CA SER A 222 -1.40 -18.22 17.46
C SER A 222 -0.76 -18.26 18.86
N GLU A 223 -1.16 -17.39 19.79
CA GLU A 223 -0.74 -17.43 21.20
C GLU A 223 -1.63 -18.37 22.06
N GLY A 224 -2.57 -19.07 21.42
CA GLY A 224 -3.45 -20.03 22.09
C GLY A 224 -4.77 -19.45 22.60
N VAL A 225 -5.12 -18.23 22.20
CA VAL A 225 -6.34 -17.55 22.63
C VAL A 225 -7.36 -17.58 21.51
N ASN A 226 -8.41 -18.39 21.64
CA ASN A 226 -9.57 -18.40 20.74
C ASN A 226 -10.81 -17.87 21.43
N GLU A 227 -10.70 -16.81 22.21
CA GLU A 227 -11.78 -16.19 22.95
C GLU A 227 -11.72 -14.68 22.83
N ALA A 228 -12.84 -14.06 22.58
CA ALA A 228 -12.96 -12.60 22.49
C ALA A 228 -12.88 -11.97 23.88
N PHE A 229 -11.89 -11.10 24.12
CA PHE A 229 -11.74 -10.28 25.32
C PHE A 229 -11.63 -8.77 25.01
N SER A 230 -11.62 -8.42 23.73
CA SER A 230 -11.61 -7.04 23.24
C SER A 230 -12.66 -6.84 22.14
N TYR A 231 -12.98 -5.59 21.78
CA TYR A 231 -13.96 -5.23 20.74
C TYR A 231 -15.35 -5.83 20.98
N CYS A 232 -15.80 -5.85 22.23
CA CYS A 232 -16.96 -6.62 22.65
C CYS A 232 -18.19 -5.78 22.97
N ASP A 233 -18.19 -4.49 22.74
CA ASP A 233 -19.33 -3.61 23.10
C ASP A 233 -20.50 -3.75 22.11
N PRO A 234 -21.61 -4.44 22.49
CA PRO A 234 -22.77 -4.61 21.62
C PRO A 234 -23.50 -3.31 21.33
N GLU A 235 -23.49 -2.34 22.25
CA GLU A 235 -24.14 -1.03 22.04
C GLU A 235 -23.42 -0.26 20.94
N TYR A 236 -22.11 -0.48 20.80
CA TYR A 236 -21.28 0.18 19.83
C TYR A 236 -21.26 -0.50 18.46
N TYR A 237 -21.12 -1.83 18.42
CA TYR A 237 -20.91 -2.60 17.19
C TYR A 237 -22.20 -3.14 16.59
N GLY A 238 -23.32 -3.12 17.31
CA GLY A 238 -24.58 -3.64 16.83
C GLY A 238 -24.45 -5.09 16.35
N LYS A 239 -24.88 -5.36 15.11
CA LYS A 239 -24.81 -6.71 14.50
C LYS A 239 -23.37 -7.23 14.29
N SER A 240 -22.36 -6.35 14.34
CA SER A 240 -20.95 -6.73 14.21
C SER A 240 -20.29 -6.96 15.57
N ALA A 241 -21.01 -6.77 16.66
CA ALA A 241 -20.51 -7.00 18.00
C ALA A 241 -20.04 -8.44 18.19
N ARG A 242 -19.01 -8.59 18.99
CA ARG A 242 -18.49 -9.87 19.41
C ARG A 242 -18.50 -9.91 20.94
N PRO A 243 -19.51 -10.50 21.56
CA PRO A 243 -19.61 -10.59 23.01
C PRO A 243 -18.41 -11.30 23.63
N TYR A 244 -18.10 -10.96 24.87
CA TYR A 244 -17.08 -11.64 25.65
C TYR A 244 -17.30 -13.16 25.69
N GLY A 245 -16.21 -13.93 25.58
CA GLY A 245 -16.24 -15.37 25.62
C GLY A 245 -16.64 -16.05 24.32
N GLN A 246 -17.05 -15.30 23.30
CA GLN A 246 -17.26 -15.91 21.98
C GLN A 246 -15.93 -16.30 21.34
N PRO A 247 -15.90 -17.42 20.58
CA PRO A 247 -14.71 -17.79 19.83
C PRO A 247 -14.37 -16.74 18.76
N LEU A 248 -13.08 -16.56 18.52
CA LEU A 248 -12.58 -15.68 17.45
C LEU A 248 -12.83 -16.29 16.07
N PHE A 249 -12.65 -17.61 15.99
CA PHE A 249 -12.84 -18.42 14.78
C PHE A 249 -13.80 -19.57 15.02
N HIS A 250 -14.52 -19.98 13.99
CA HIS A 250 -15.32 -21.20 14.02
C HIS A 250 -14.40 -22.40 14.21
N SER A 251 -14.84 -23.37 15.02
CA SER A 251 -14.04 -24.55 15.35
C SER A 251 -13.73 -25.36 14.09
N SER A 252 -12.47 -25.73 13.92
CA SER A 252 -11.98 -26.59 12.84
C SER A 252 -10.61 -27.22 13.21
N ASP A 253 -10.18 -28.21 12.46
CA ASP A 253 -8.86 -28.81 12.64
C ASP A 253 -7.74 -27.80 12.38
N ASP A 254 -7.96 -26.87 11.44
CA ASP A 254 -7.02 -25.81 11.13
C ASP A 254 -6.83 -24.83 12.31
N VAL A 255 -7.90 -24.51 13.04
CA VAL A 255 -7.83 -23.72 14.27
C VAL A 255 -6.98 -24.45 15.32
N ASN A 256 -7.23 -25.73 15.52
CA ASN A 256 -6.47 -26.56 16.48
C ASN A 256 -5.00 -26.68 16.08
N ASN A 257 -4.71 -26.78 14.79
CA ASN A 257 -3.34 -26.83 14.27
C ASN A 257 -2.57 -25.56 14.61
N ILE A 258 -3.16 -24.37 14.38
CA ILE A 258 -2.52 -23.08 14.71
C ILE A 258 -2.25 -22.96 16.21
N ILE A 259 -3.23 -23.28 17.07
CA ILE A 259 -3.09 -23.23 18.54
C ILE A 259 -1.95 -24.15 19.00
N LYS A 260 -1.88 -25.35 18.45
CA LYS A 260 -0.85 -26.36 18.82
C LYS A 260 0.54 -25.94 18.36
N ARG A 261 0.65 -25.40 17.14
CA ARG A 261 1.95 -25.09 16.52
C ARG A 261 2.55 -23.81 17.07
N LYS A 262 1.75 -22.79 17.32
CA LYS A 262 2.15 -21.42 17.65
C LYS A 262 3.11 -20.82 16.62
N PHE A 263 2.97 -19.55 16.36
CA PHE A 263 3.79 -18.86 15.35
C PHE A 263 4.39 -17.58 15.94
N ASP A 264 5.68 -17.35 15.66
CA ASP A 264 6.38 -16.16 16.13
C ASP A 264 6.00 -14.92 15.31
N TYR A 265 5.76 -15.13 14.01
CA TYR A 265 5.47 -14.07 13.06
C TYR A 265 4.23 -14.37 12.21
N THR A 266 3.52 -13.32 11.84
CA THR A 266 2.45 -13.35 10.84
C THR A 266 2.83 -12.43 9.66
N LEU A 267 2.92 -12.97 8.46
CA LEU A 267 3.04 -12.19 7.22
C LEU A 267 1.63 -11.82 6.76
N VAL A 268 1.26 -10.56 6.93
CA VAL A 268 -0.07 -10.07 6.57
C VAL A 268 -0.10 -9.67 5.10
N LEU A 269 -1.06 -10.20 4.34
CA LEU A 269 -1.24 -9.98 2.90
C LEU A 269 -2.69 -9.61 2.58
N ASP A 270 -2.94 -9.04 1.40
CA ASP A 270 -4.26 -8.96 0.79
C ASP A 270 -4.53 -10.24 -0.04
N ALA A 271 -5.77 -10.45 -0.42
CA ALA A 271 -6.17 -11.62 -1.22
C ALA A 271 -5.50 -11.67 -2.61
N ASP A 272 -5.11 -10.51 -3.13
CA ASP A 272 -4.49 -10.31 -4.44
C ASP A 272 -2.97 -10.13 -4.41
N SER A 273 -2.34 -10.29 -3.23
CA SER A 273 -0.90 -10.10 -3.07
C SER A 273 -0.11 -11.28 -3.64
N GLU A 274 0.91 -10.97 -4.42
CA GLU A 274 1.85 -11.96 -4.96
C GLU A 274 3.14 -12.01 -4.12
N VAL A 275 3.52 -13.20 -3.70
CA VAL A 275 4.70 -13.44 -2.87
C VAL A 275 5.78 -14.11 -3.72
N PRO A 276 6.86 -13.41 -4.07
CA PRO A 276 7.94 -13.99 -4.88
C PRO A 276 8.64 -15.15 -4.17
N LYS A 277 9.28 -16.02 -4.97
CA LYS A 277 10.10 -17.13 -4.48
C LYS A 277 11.19 -16.65 -3.52
N GLY A 278 11.37 -17.34 -2.39
CA GLY A 278 12.39 -17.03 -1.38
C GLY A 278 12.11 -15.79 -0.54
N PHE A 279 11.03 -15.05 -0.82
CA PHE A 279 10.66 -13.84 -0.07
C PHE A 279 10.53 -14.09 1.42
N VAL A 280 9.82 -15.17 1.79
CA VAL A 280 9.55 -15.48 3.21
C VAL A 280 10.85 -15.77 3.96
N THR A 281 11.76 -16.52 3.36
CA THR A 281 13.09 -16.79 3.94
C THR A 281 13.88 -15.51 4.16
N GLU A 282 13.93 -14.65 3.15
CA GLU A 282 14.70 -13.39 3.24
C GLU A 282 14.15 -12.42 4.28
N ILE A 283 12.82 -12.23 4.33
CA ILE A 283 12.23 -11.31 5.29
C ILE A 283 12.33 -11.83 6.73
N MET A 284 12.25 -13.16 6.92
CA MET A 284 12.47 -13.79 8.21
C MET A 284 13.92 -13.65 8.69
N GLN A 285 14.91 -13.75 7.82
CA GLN A 285 16.32 -13.50 8.14
C GLN A 285 16.55 -12.05 8.61
N ILE A 286 15.85 -11.09 8.01
CA ILE A 286 15.88 -9.68 8.44
C ILE A 286 15.21 -9.55 9.82
N ALA A 287 14.05 -10.17 10.02
CA ALA A 287 13.33 -10.13 11.28
C ALA A 287 14.14 -10.75 12.41
N ALA A 288 14.79 -11.88 12.18
CA ALA A 288 15.68 -12.52 13.13
C ALA A 288 16.85 -11.60 13.57
N ALA A 289 17.35 -10.78 12.64
CA ALA A 289 18.40 -9.79 12.93
C ALA A 289 17.89 -8.54 13.68
N HIS A 290 16.56 -8.34 13.76
CA HIS A 290 15.91 -7.18 14.35
C HIS A 290 14.73 -7.57 15.27
N PRO A 291 14.95 -8.40 16.31
CA PRO A 291 13.89 -8.92 17.15
C PRO A 291 13.15 -7.83 17.96
N GLU A 292 13.72 -6.64 18.06
CA GLU A 292 13.09 -5.49 18.73
C GLU A 292 12.00 -4.79 17.90
N ARG A 293 11.90 -5.15 16.60
CA ARG A 293 10.95 -4.56 15.66
C ARG A 293 9.67 -5.39 15.58
N ALA A 294 8.55 -4.76 15.91
CA ALA A 294 7.25 -5.41 15.81
C ALA A 294 6.79 -5.61 14.36
N ILE A 295 7.21 -4.75 13.44
CA ILE A 295 6.84 -4.82 12.01
C ILE A 295 8.09 -4.66 11.15
N ILE A 296 8.25 -5.57 10.18
CA ILE A 296 9.22 -5.48 9.09
C ILE A 296 8.43 -5.22 7.80
N GLN A 297 8.58 -4.02 7.25
CA GLN A 297 7.88 -3.59 6.05
C GLN A 297 8.71 -3.86 4.79
N PRO A 298 8.31 -4.79 3.92
CA PRO A 298 8.95 -4.98 2.62
C PRO A 298 8.62 -3.82 1.67
N ALA A 299 9.34 -3.71 0.58
CA ALA A 299 8.92 -2.89 -0.54
C ALA A 299 7.65 -3.49 -1.17
N ILE A 300 6.79 -2.63 -1.71
CA ILE A 300 5.65 -3.05 -2.53
C ILE A 300 5.91 -2.52 -3.93
N LYS A 301 5.95 -3.42 -4.91
CA LYS A 301 6.16 -3.07 -6.32
C LYS A 301 4.92 -3.42 -7.12
N LEU A 302 4.53 -2.53 -8.01
CA LEU A 302 3.53 -2.86 -9.00
C LEU A 302 4.14 -3.80 -10.05
N HIS A 303 3.35 -4.74 -10.53
CA HIS A 303 3.70 -5.66 -11.60
C HIS A 303 2.68 -5.50 -12.73
N CYS A 304 3.16 -5.34 -13.97
CA CYS A 304 2.33 -5.23 -15.17
C CYS A 304 2.62 -6.36 -16.12
N LYS A 305 1.56 -6.97 -16.64
CA LYS A 305 1.60 -7.93 -17.75
C LYS A 305 1.60 -7.18 -19.08
N PRO A 306 2.09 -7.78 -20.17
CA PRO A 306 2.15 -7.11 -21.49
C PRO A 306 0.79 -6.68 -22.05
N ASP A 307 -0.28 -7.36 -21.69
CA ASP A 307 -1.66 -7.16 -22.11
C ASP A 307 -2.49 -6.27 -21.17
N ASP A 308 -1.87 -5.79 -20.06
CA ASP A 308 -2.50 -4.83 -19.17
C ASP A 308 -2.80 -3.50 -19.87
N THR A 309 -3.67 -2.69 -19.27
CA THR A 309 -4.08 -1.41 -19.87
C THR A 309 -2.93 -0.39 -19.91
N ILE A 310 -3.02 0.58 -20.81
CA ILE A 310 -2.06 1.70 -20.88
C ILE A 310 -1.99 2.43 -19.53
N PHE A 311 -3.12 2.58 -18.84
CA PHE A 311 -3.16 3.22 -17.51
C PHE A 311 -2.35 2.44 -16.49
N MET A 312 -2.48 1.10 -16.46
CA MET A 312 -1.69 0.25 -15.55
C MET A 312 -0.19 0.41 -15.81
N HIS A 313 0.24 0.44 -17.06
CA HIS A 313 1.64 0.70 -17.42
C HIS A 313 2.12 2.09 -16.99
N LEU A 314 1.29 3.13 -17.12
CA LEU A 314 1.63 4.48 -16.66
C LEU A 314 1.74 4.55 -15.13
N GLU A 315 0.83 3.90 -14.40
CA GLU A 315 0.86 3.85 -12.93
C GLU A 315 2.11 3.10 -12.42
N TYR A 316 2.45 1.98 -13.07
CA TYR A 316 3.67 1.24 -12.82
C TYR A 316 4.93 2.12 -13.04
N MET A 317 5.04 2.83 -14.14
CA MET A 317 6.16 3.73 -14.44
C MET A 317 6.25 4.88 -13.43
N LYS A 318 5.11 5.43 -13.02
CA LYS A 318 5.01 6.46 -11.99
C LYS A 318 5.54 5.94 -10.65
N GLN A 319 5.11 4.74 -10.24
CA GLN A 319 5.59 4.12 -9.01
C GLN A 319 7.09 3.83 -9.07
N ALA A 320 7.59 3.28 -10.16
CA ALA A 320 9.03 2.99 -10.34
C ALA A 320 9.90 4.25 -10.16
N THR A 321 9.36 5.43 -10.44
CA THR A 321 10.04 6.71 -10.26
C THR A 321 9.97 7.22 -8.82
N TYR A 322 8.80 7.21 -8.20
CA TYR A 322 8.58 7.87 -6.90
C TYR A 322 8.85 6.95 -5.70
N THR A 323 8.63 5.65 -5.83
CA THR A 323 8.83 4.69 -4.72
C THR A 323 10.27 4.67 -4.21
N PRO A 324 11.33 4.68 -5.04
CA PRO A 324 12.70 4.73 -4.53
C PRO A 324 12.98 5.94 -3.65
N MET A 325 12.38 7.08 -3.95
CA MET A 325 12.51 8.31 -3.17
C MET A 325 11.86 8.14 -1.78
N ILE A 326 10.62 7.66 -1.73
CA ILE A 326 9.89 7.44 -0.48
C ILE A 326 10.62 6.40 0.39
N ASN A 327 11.08 5.33 -0.21
CA ASN A 327 11.81 4.25 0.46
C ASN A 327 13.14 4.72 1.06
N ALA A 328 13.83 5.61 0.35
CA ALA A 328 15.07 6.19 0.83
C ALA A 328 14.87 7.06 2.07
N ILE A 329 13.74 7.79 2.16
CA ILE A 329 13.42 8.57 3.35
C ILE A 329 13.17 7.68 4.55
N MET A 330 12.43 6.57 4.35
CA MET A 330 12.18 5.60 5.41
C MET A 330 13.51 5.02 5.93
N THR A 331 14.44 4.69 5.03
CA THR A 331 15.80 4.28 5.38
C THR A 331 16.56 5.40 6.09
N TYR A 332 16.45 6.63 5.61
CA TYR A 332 17.12 7.79 6.18
C TYR A 332 16.66 8.09 7.61
N PHE A 333 15.38 7.98 7.88
CA PHE A 333 14.82 8.15 9.22
C PHE A 333 14.95 6.90 10.10
N GLY A 334 15.24 5.72 9.51
CA GLY A 334 15.28 4.44 10.23
C GLY A 334 13.91 4.05 10.79
N GLN A 335 12.83 4.43 10.10
CA GLN A 335 11.45 4.12 10.41
C GLN A 335 10.64 4.16 9.14
N SER A 336 9.80 3.13 8.92
CA SER A 336 8.89 3.01 7.78
C SER A 336 7.46 3.42 8.12
N GLY A 337 6.63 3.64 7.10
CA GLY A 337 5.21 3.41 7.15
C GLY A 337 4.90 1.91 7.26
N PHE A 338 3.65 1.58 7.50
CA PHE A 338 3.08 0.25 7.30
C PHE A 338 2.02 0.39 6.20
N PHE A 339 2.09 -0.46 5.18
CA PHE A 339 1.21 -0.36 4.00
C PHE A 339 0.14 -1.45 3.98
N GLY A 340 -0.23 -1.95 5.16
CA GLY A 340 -1.21 -3.01 5.32
C GLY A 340 -0.70 -4.41 4.95
N LYS A 341 0.54 -4.54 4.48
CA LYS A 341 1.19 -5.80 4.08
C LYS A 341 2.62 -5.80 4.60
N ALA A 342 2.91 -6.65 5.58
CA ALA A 342 4.21 -6.74 6.22
C ALA A 342 4.34 -7.98 7.08
N LEU A 343 5.56 -8.30 7.47
CA LEU A 343 5.84 -9.30 8.48
C LEU A 343 5.70 -8.67 9.87
N ILE A 344 4.87 -9.26 10.72
CA ILE A 344 4.55 -8.77 12.06
C ILE A 344 4.95 -9.80 13.11
N GLN A 345 5.68 -9.37 14.13
CA GLN A 345 5.99 -10.21 15.29
C GLN A 345 4.78 -10.25 16.23
N ASN A 346 4.17 -11.44 16.38
CA ASN A 346 2.89 -11.61 17.05
C ASN A 346 2.91 -11.07 18.48
N ARG A 347 3.86 -11.49 19.28
CA ARG A 347 3.95 -11.13 20.69
C ARG A 347 4.15 -9.63 20.91
N LEU A 348 5.09 -9.01 20.20
CA LEU A 348 5.31 -7.55 20.32
C LEU A 348 4.11 -6.74 19.86
N TYR A 349 3.39 -7.23 18.84
CA TYR A 349 2.18 -6.56 18.38
C TYR A 349 1.07 -6.66 19.42
N ILE A 350 0.81 -7.86 19.96
CA ILE A 350 -0.19 -8.09 21.01
C ILE A 350 0.12 -7.20 22.22
N ASP A 351 1.34 -7.22 22.72
CA ASP A 351 1.76 -6.46 23.90
C ASP A 351 1.59 -4.94 23.74
N LYS A 352 1.76 -4.41 22.53
CA LYS A 352 1.72 -2.96 22.27
C LYS A 352 0.39 -2.44 21.76
N VAL A 353 -0.42 -3.26 21.10
CA VAL A 353 -1.63 -2.84 20.39
C VAL A 353 -2.89 -3.44 21.00
N ILE A 354 -2.93 -4.74 21.21
CA ILE A 354 -4.14 -5.47 21.64
C ILE A 354 -4.22 -5.53 23.17
N GLY A 355 -3.14 -5.95 23.81
CA GLY A 355 -3.08 -6.27 25.23
C GLY A 355 -3.43 -7.73 25.52
N THR A 356 -3.68 -8.01 26.79
CA THR A 356 -4.09 -9.33 27.29
C THR A 356 -5.49 -9.26 27.88
N LYS A 357 -6.07 -10.42 28.23
CA LYS A 357 -7.37 -10.52 28.89
C LYS A 357 -7.43 -9.68 30.18
N ASP A 358 -6.35 -9.68 30.97
CA ASP A 358 -6.25 -8.94 32.23
C ASP A 358 -5.96 -7.46 32.02
N LYS A 359 -5.32 -7.09 30.91
CA LYS A 359 -4.93 -5.73 30.57
C LYS A 359 -5.14 -5.42 29.09
N THR A 360 -6.38 -5.16 28.75
CA THR A 360 -6.76 -4.75 27.38
C THR A 360 -6.21 -3.37 27.04
N ILE A 361 -5.60 -3.23 25.87
CA ILE A 361 -5.02 -1.98 25.38
C ILE A 361 -5.86 -1.38 24.27
N ASP A 362 -6.29 -2.16 23.29
CA ASP A 362 -7.16 -1.77 22.15
C ASP A 362 -6.83 -0.40 21.54
N ARG A 363 -5.63 -0.31 20.96
CA ARG A 363 -5.15 0.99 20.46
C ARG A 363 -5.71 1.38 19.10
N VAL A 364 -6.14 0.43 18.28
CA VAL A 364 -6.66 0.73 16.95
C VAL A 364 -8.15 1.05 17.05
N PRO A 365 -8.58 2.28 16.71
CA PRO A 365 -9.99 2.65 16.74
C PRO A 365 -10.76 1.93 15.64
N VAL A 366 -12.00 1.54 15.93
CA VAL A 366 -12.84 0.71 15.04
C VAL A 366 -13.29 1.42 13.77
N ASP A 367 -13.48 2.72 13.86
CA ASP A 367 -13.92 3.58 12.76
C ASP A 367 -12.78 4.00 11.83
N VAL A 368 -11.53 3.72 12.18
CA VAL A 368 -10.37 4.01 11.35
C VAL A 368 -10.29 3.01 10.20
N LEU A 369 -10.19 3.54 8.97
CA LEU A 369 -10.00 2.74 7.75
C LEU A 369 -8.51 2.55 7.42
N SER A 370 -7.69 3.59 7.64
CA SER A 370 -6.22 3.55 7.49
C SER A 370 -5.56 3.15 8.80
N HIS A 371 -5.89 1.95 9.29
CA HIS A 371 -5.34 1.42 10.54
C HIS A 371 -3.82 1.24 10.46
N ASP A 372 -3.30 0.93 9.28
CA ASP A 372 -1.90 0.72 8.94
C ASP A 372 -1.03 1.96 9.25
N THR A 373 -1.47 3.16 8.86
CA THR A 373 -0.78 4.41 9.22
C THR A 373 -0.76 4.60 10.74
N PHE A 374 -1.83 4.21 11.43
CA PHE A 374 -1.93 4.30 12.89
C PHE A 374 -0.96 3.33 13.60
N GLU A 375 -0.94 2.09 13.16
CA GLU A 375 -0.04 1.05 13.66
C GLU A 375 1.42 1.42 13.40
N ALA A 376 1.73 1.95 12.21
CA ALA A 376 3.07 2.45 11.88
C ALA A 376 3.56 3.53 12.84
N ALA A 377 2.68 4.46 13.21
CA ALA A 377 3.02 5.54 14.13
C ALA A 377 3.34 5.01 15.54
N ILE A 378 2.68 3.93 15.98
CA ILE A 378 2.89 3.31 17.28
C ILE A 378 4.09 2.37 17.27
N LEU A 379 4.17 1.48 16.28
CA LEU A 379 5.10 0.33 16.25
C LEU A 379 6.43 0.63 15.57
N LYS A 380 6.51 1.71 14.79
CA LYS A 380 7.73 2.19 14.11
C LYS A 380 8.37 1.10 13.25
N PRO A 381 7.74 0.66 12.16
CA PRO A 381 8.22 -0.43 11.32
C PRO A 381 9.66 -0.22 10.84
N LEU A 382 10.40 -1.32 10.65
CA LEU A 382 11.66 -1.31 9.93
C LEU A 382 11.38 -1.49 8.43
N TYR A 383 11.95 -0.67 7.59
CA TYR A 383 11.85 -0.83 6.14
C TYR A 383 12.88 -1.83 5.62
N ALA A 384 12.41 -2.90 5.00
CA ALA A 384 13.19 -3.96 4.36
C ALA A 384 13.12 -3.84 2.84
N GLY A 385 13.73 -2.79 2.28
CA GLY A 385 13.64 -2.47 0.85
C GLY A 385 14.40 -3.43 -0.09
N SER A 386 15.14 -4.40 0.44
CA SER A 386 15.79 -5.46 -0.33
C SER A 386 14.84 -6.60 -0.72
N VAL A 387 13.73 -6.74 -0.02
CA VAL A 387 12.67 -7.73 -0.30
C VAL A 387 11.40 -7.02 -0.71
N HIS A 388 10.62 -7.61 -1.62
CA HIS A 388 9.43 -6.95 -2.16
C HIS A 388 8.28 -7.92 -2.40
N LEU A 389 7.07 -7.40 -2.21
CA LEU A 389 5.82 -8.01 -2.64
C LEU A 389 5.40 -7.40 -3.97
N LEU A 390 4.64 -8.13 -4.76
CA LEU A 390 4.10 -7.67 -6.04
C LEU A 390 2.60 -7.43 -5.93
N GLU A 391 2.12 -6.40 -6.63
CA GLU A 391 0.71 -6.02 -6.71
C GLU A 391 0.36 -5.55 -8.13
N ALA A 392 -0.90 -5.74 -8.53
CA ALA A 392 -1.40 -5.19 -9.77
C ALA A 392 -1.69 -3.68 -9.62
N PRO A 393 -1.41 -2.86 -10.65
CA PRO A 393 -1.88 -1.48 -10.73
C PRO A 393 -3.40 -1.41 -10.84
N SER A 394 -4.00 -0.23 -10.64
CA SER A 394 -5.42 -0.02 -10.91
C SER A 394 -5.74 -0.12 -12.40
N TYR A 395 -6.87 -0.72 -12.73
CA TYR A 395 -7.28 -0.97 -14.13
C TYR A 395 -7.35 0.30 -14.98
N ASN A 396 -7.93 1.41 -14.45
CA ASN A 396 -8.02 2.69 -15.13
C ASN A 396 -8.10 3.88 -14.15
N TYR A 397 -8.17 5.11 -14.68
CA TYR A 397 -8.26 6.33 -13.89
C TYR A 397 -9.48 6.37 -12.95
N ILE A 398 -10.62 5.81 -13.36
CA ILE A 398 -11.85 5.81 -12.56
C ILE A 398 -11.66 4.87 -11.36
N THR A 399 -11.22 3.63 -11.58
CA THR A 399 -11.00 2.64 -10.51
C THR A 399 -9.91 3.11 -9.55
N TRP A 400 -8.83 3.73 -10.07
CA TRP A 400 -7.82 4.41 -9.27
C TRP A 400 -8.41 5.53 -8.40
N ASN A 401 -9.26 6.39 -8.97
CA ASN A 401 -9.90 7.49 -8.24
C ASN A 401 -10.83 6.98 -7.12
N ILE A 402 -11.53 5.86 -7.34
CA ILE A 402 -12.37 5.22 -6.32
C ILE A 402 -11.49 4.66 -5.18
N ARG A 403 -10.36 4.02 -5.50
CA ARG A 403 -9.38 3.54 -4.53
C ARG A 403 -8.82 4.69 -3.69
N GLU A 404 -8.37 5.74 -4.31
CA GLU A 404 -7.87 6.96 -3.69
C GLU A 404 -8.91 7.62 -2.77
N ARG A 405 -10.19 7.60 -3.15
CA ARG A 405 -11.27 8.15 -2.31
C ARG A 405 -11.43 7.37 -1.00
N ARG A 406 -11.25 6.04 -1.04
CA ARG A 406 -11.27 5.21 0.17
C ARG A 406 -10.09 5.56 1.08
N TRP A 407 -8.90 5.67 0.54
CA TRP A 407 -7.71 6.07 1.29
C TRP A 407 -7.84 7.47 1.87
N ASN A 408 -8.27 8.45 1.09
CA ASN A 408 -8.49 9.81 1.56
C ASN A 408 -9.48 9.86 2.73
N LYS A 409 -10.56 9.09 2.67
CA LYS A 409 -11.53 8.97 3.77
C LYS A 409 -10.86 8.37 5.02
N GLY A 410 -10.07 7.32 4.85
CA GLY A 410 -9.32 6.70 5.95
C GLY A 410 -8.36 7.67 6.63
N GLU A 411 -7.57 8.38 5.85
CA GLU A 411 -6.60 9.36 6.33
C GLU A 411 -7.27 10.57 7.03
N ILE A 412 -8.38 11.06 6.51
CA ILE A 412 -9.15 12.14 7.15
C ILE A 412 -9.72 11.70 8.50
N LEU A 413 -10.26 10.49 8.59
CA LEU A 413 -10.73 9.91 9.85
C LEU A 413 -9.58 9.75 10.84
N LEU A 414 -8.42 9.34 10.35
CA LEU A 414 -7.21 9.15 11.13
C LEU A 414 -6.65 10.48 11.69
N ALA A 415 -6.75 11.56 10.93
CA ALA A 415 -6.30 12.88 11.35
C ALA A 415 -6.90 13.31 12.69
N MET A 416 -8.14 12.90 12.97
CA MET A 416 -8.81 13.23 14.24
C MET A 416 -8.10 12.59 15.45
N TYR A 417 -7.39 11.51 15.26
CA TYR A 417 -6.63 10.82 16.31
C TYR A 417 -5.20 11.34 16.46
N PHE A 418 -4.56 11.75 15.36
CA PHE A 418 -3.18 12.23 15.39
C PHE A 418 -3.06 13.72 15.73
N TRP A 419 -3.92 14.56 15.18
CA TRP A 419 -3.85 16.00 15.38
C TRP A 419 -4.02 16.46 16.84
N PRO A 420 -4.89 15.85 17.67
CA PRO A 420 -4.94 16.22 19.07
C PRO A 420 -3.62 16.05 19.81
N ASN A 421 -2.80 15.09 19.38
CA ASN A 421 -1.48 14.84 19.96
C ASN A 421 -0.36 15.69 19.35
N ALA A 422 -0.52 16.11 18.08
CA ALA A 422 0.45 16.94 17.36
C ALA A 422 0.26 18.44 17.63
N PHE A 423 -0.99 18.93 17.73
CA PHE A 423 -1.33 20.35 17.82
C PHE A 423 -2.03 20.76 19.13
N GLY A 424 -2.28 19.84 20.06
CA GLY A 424 -2.82 20.13 21.38
C GLY A 424 -4.33 20.39 21.46
N LYS A 425 -4.76 21.18 22.43
CA LYS A 425 -6.16 21.33 22.90
C LYS A 425 -7.26 21.68 21.86
N PRO A 426 -7.05 22.48 20.81
CA PRO A 426 -8.15 22.90 19.92
C PRO A 426 -8.84 21.76 19.14
N MET A 427 -8.09 20.76 18.76
CA MET A 427 -8.67 19.63 17.98
C MET A 427 -9.44 18.62 18.85
N ARG A 428 -9.22 18.61 20.16
CA ARG A 428 -10.06 17.86 21.10
C ARG A 428 -11.51 18.33 21.11
N PHE A 429 -11.75 19.58 20.79
CA PHE A 429 -13.11 20.13 20.67
C PHE A 429 -13.84 19.55 19.45
N LEU A 430 -13.20 19.54 18.28
CA LEU A 430 -13.74 18.93 17.06
C LEU A 430 -13.94 17.43 17.23
N GLN A 431 -12.99 16.74 17.83
CA GLN A 431 -13.10 15.31 18.16
C GLN A 431 -14.29 15.06 19.09
N LYS A 432 -14.50 15.89 20.11
CA LYS A 432 -15.66 15.80 21.02
C LYS A 432 -16.99 16.06 20.29
N ILE A 433 -17.06 17.01 19.37
CA ILE A 433 -18.27 17.30 18.60
C ILE A 433 -18.62 16.12 17.71
N ILE A 434 -17.66 15.59 16.96
CA ILE A 434 -17.86 14.48 16.03
C ILE A 434 -18.17 13.18 16.79
N GLN A 435 -17.44 12.91 17.88
CA GLN A 435 -17.69 11.76 18.76
C GLN A 435 -19.01 11.87 19.52
N ARG A 436 -19.40 13.07 19.95
CA ARG A 436 -20.67 13.27 20.67
C ARG A 436 -21.89 12.96 19.81
N GLN A 437 -21.82 13.14 18.52
CA GLN A 437 -22.88 12.73 17.57
C GLN A 437 -22.90 11.23 17.29
N LYS A 438 -21.76 10.55 17.33
CA LYS A 438 -21.62 9.15 16.97
C LYS A 438 -21.43 8.20 18.17
N TYR A 439 -20.85 8.66 19.28
CA TYR A 439 -20.30 7.81 20.34
C TYR A 439 -20.56 8.40 21.73
N ASN A 440 -21.77 8.33 22.17
CA ASN A 440 -22.15 8.93 23.48
C ASN A 440 -21.50 8.25 24.71
N LYS A 441 -20.81 7.09 24.56
CA LYS A 441 -20.38 6.30 25.72
C LYS A 441 -18.98 5.67 25.68
N THR A 442 -18.27 5.64 24.56
CA THR A 442 -16.97 4.99 24.53
C THR A 442 -15.82 5.95 24.83
N LYS A 443 -15.04 5.63 25.85
CA LYS A 443 -13.72 6.24 26.08
C LYS A 443 -12.74 5.75 25.01
N VAL A 444 -12.68 6.45 23.88
CA VAL A 444 -11.61 6.20 22.89
C VAL A 444 -10.28 6.47 23.56
N ARG A 445 -9.49 5.42 23.75
CA ARG A 445 -8.14 5.54 24.27
C ARG A 445 -7.29 6.20 23.19
N THR A 446 -6.93 7.46 23.39
CA THR A 446 -6.01 8.18 22.50
C THR A 446 -4.64 7.49 22.57
N PRO A 447 -3.92 7.39 21.44
CA PRO A 447 -2.56 6.87 21.47
C PRO A 447 -1.69 7.70 22.42
N SER A 448 -0.69 7.05 23.01
CA SER A 448 0.37 7.74 23.72
C SER A 448 1.01 8.79 22.80
N LYS A 449 1.52 9.88 23.37
CA LYS A 449 2.18 10.98 22.65
C LYS A 449 3.17 10.41 21.62
N LEU A 450 2.93 10.69 20.34
CA LEU A 450 3.83 10.26 19.26
C LEU A 450 5.11 11.12 19.28
N ASP A 451 6.22 10.52 18.88
CA ASP A 451 7.43 11.28 18.61
C ASP A 451 7.29 12.10 17.31
N PHE A 452 8.21 13.05 17.12
CA PHE A 452 8.18 13.96 15.99
C PHE A 452 8.23 13.26 14.63
N VAL A 453 9.06 12.21 14.47
CA VAL A 453 9.19 11.46 13.21
C VAL A 453 7.94 10.65 12.92
N SER A 454 7.38 9.98 13.92
CA SER A 454 6.12 9.26 13.78
C SER A 454 4.97 10.18 13.40
N SER A 455 4.86 11.35 14.02
CA SER A 455 3.86 12.37 13.69
C SER A 455 4.05 12.92 12.27
N TYR A 456 5.29 13.16 11.86
CA TYR A 456 5.62 13.64 10.51
C TYR A 456 5.23 12.61 9.43
N LEU A 457 5.60 11.35 9.61
CA LEU A 457 5.27 10.27 8.66
C LEU A 457 3.76 9.99 8.63
N ALA A 458 3.10 9.93 9.78
CA ALA A 458 1.66 9.71 9.86
C ALA A 458 0.82 10.82 9.22
N THR A 459 1.32 12.05 9.17
CA THR A 459 0.62 13.17 8.54
C THR A 459 1.00 13.40 7.08
N LEU A 460 1.93 12.63 6.53
CA LEU A 460 2.44 12.83 5.16
C LEU A 460 1.33 12.72 4.12
N ALA A 461 0.54 11.65 4.16
CA ALA A 461 -0.56 11.42 3.23
C ALA A 461 -1.61 12.54 3.30
N ILE A 462 -1.97 12.97 4.50
CA ILE A 462 -2.94 14.06 4.72
C ILE A 462 -2.40 15.36 4.13
N ARG A 463 -1.14 15.72 4.38
CA ARG A 463 -0.53 16.92 3.83
C ARG A 463 -0.53 16.91 2.30
N GLN A 464 -0.11 15.80 1.70
CA GLN A 464 -0.13 15.63 0.23
C GLN A 464 -1.55 15.71 -0.35
N MET A 465 -2.53 15.16 0.33
CA MET A 465 -3.93 15.21 -0.09
C MET A 465 -4.44 16.66 -0.16
N PHE A 466 -4.21 17.48 0.89
CA PHE A 466 -4.66 18.88 0.93
C PHE A 466 -3.93 19.80 -0.03
N MET A 467 -2.85 19.35 -0.68
CA MET A 467 -2.21 20.09 -1.78
C MET A 467 -3.15 20.33 -2.96
N ARG A 468 -4.10 19.43 -3.23
CA ARG A 468 -5.01 19.53 -4.38
C ARG A 468 -5.94 20.74 -4.31
N PRO A 469 -6.72 20.97 -3.24
CA PRO A 469 -7.50 22.19 -3.10
C PRO A 469 -6.65 23.47 -3.05
N LEU A 470 -5.44 23.40 -2.50
CA LEU A 470 -4.53 24.55 -2.53
C LEU A 470 -4.05 24.88 -3.94
N LEU A 471 -3.80 23.90 -4.79
CA LEU A 471 -3.48 24.11 -6.20
C LEU A 471 -4.64 24.76 -6.95
N LEU A 472 -5.90 24.38 -6.69
CA LEU A 472 -7.05 25.06 -7.27
C LEU A 472 -7.16 26.51 -6.78
N LEU A 473 -6.97 26.74 -5.49
CA LEU A 473 -6.97 28.08 -4.93
C LEU A 473 -5.82 28.93 -5.51
N TYR A 474 -4.65 28.35 -5.72
CA TYR A 474 -3.52 29.00 -6.39
C TYR A 474 -3.89 29.44 -7.82
N ILE A 475 -4.48 28.53 -8.59
CA ILE A 475 -4.90 28.83 -9.97
C ILE A 475 -5.89 30.00 -9.97
N PHE A 476 -6.88 29.99 -9.07
CA PHE A 476 -7.87 31.05 -8.93
C PHE A 476 -7.23 32.38 -8.53
N LEU A 477 -6.36 32.41 -7.55
CA LEU A 477 -5.69 33.61 -7.09
C LEU A 477 -4.70 34.17 -8.11
N HIS A 478 -4.02 33.28 -8.87
CA HIS A 478 -3.05 33.67 -9.89
C HIS A 478 -3.65 34.57 -10.99
N THR A 479 -4.95 34.44 -11.24
CA THR A 479 -5.64 35.30 -12.22
C THR A 479 -5.87 36.73 -11.73
N ASN A 480 -5.83 36.95 -10.41
CA ASN A 480 -6.16 38.22 -9.75
C ASN A 480 -4.93 38.94 -9.16
N ILE A 481 -3.75 38.36 -9.33
CA ILE A 481 -2.51 38.89 -8.74
C ILE A 481 -1.54 39.22 -9.86
N HIS A 482 -0.87 40.37 -9.71
CA HIS A 482 0.17 40.80 -10.63
C HIS A 482 1.54 40.31 -10.11
N PHE A 483 2.24 39.56 -10.95
CA PHE A 483 3.62 39.11 -10.71
C PHE A 483 4.56 39.78 -11.69
N HIS A 484 5.78 40.06 -11.27
CA HIS A 484 6.83 40.46 -12.18
C HIS A 484 7.17 39.34 -13.17
N TYR A 485 7.17 38.08 -12.71
CA TYR A 485 7.45 36.88 -13.52
C TYR A 485 6.38 35.79 -13.28
N PRO A 486 5.19 35.89 -13.89
CA PRO A 486 4.03 35.06 -13.58
C PRO A 486 4.23 33.56 -13.90
N TYR A 487 5.01 33.24 -14.94
CA TYR A 487 5.17 31.85 -15.39
C TYR A 487 6.32 31.10 -14.70
N ILE A 488 7.28 31.81 -14.12
CA ILE A 488 8.46 31.18 -13.50
C ILE A 488 8.07 30.27 -12.36
N SER A 489 7.15 30.65 -11.50
CA SER A 489 6.71 29.84 -10.37
C SER A 489 6.06 28.51 -10.80
N VAL A 490 5.25 28.55 -11.88
CA VAL A 490 4.59 27.35 -12.42
C VAL A 490 5.60 26.40 -13.08
N ILE A 491 6.52 26.96 -13.88
CA ILE A 491 7.56 26.17 -14.56
C ILE A 491 8.47 25.49 -13.52
N ILE A 492 8.90 26.22 -12.50
CA ILE A 492 9.72 25.67 -11.41
C ILE A 492 8.97 24.57 -10.67
N LEU A 493 7.67 24.75 -10.38
CA LEU A 493 6.85 23.73 -9.74
C LEU A 493 6.78 22.45 -10.58
N VAL A 494 6.50 22.56 -11.88
CA VAL A 494 6.43 21.42 -12.79
C VAL A 494 7.80 20.69 -12.85
N ILE A 495 8.88 21.43 -12.99
CA ILE A 495 10.23 20.85 -13.03
C ILE A 495 10.55 20.12 -11.74
N LEU A 496 10.33 20.75 -10.58
CA LEU A 496 10.69 20.18 -9.29
C LEU A 496 9.82 18.99 -8.88
N VAL A 497 8.54 18.99 -9.25
CA VAL A 497 7.61 17.89 -8.87
C VAL A 497 7.65 16.75 -9.87
N ILE A 498 7.67 17.04 -11.16
CA ILE A 498 7.49 16.03 -12.20
C ILE A 498 8.81 15.57 -12.78
N VAL A 499 9.70 16.52 -13.14
CA VAL A 499 10.91 16.22 -13.90
C VAL A 499 12.08 15.81 -13.00
N PHE A 500 12.36 16.59 -11.96
CA PHE A 500 13.52 16.40 -11.09
C PHE A 500 13.56 15.03 -10.41
N PRO A 501 12.48 14.50 -9.80
CA PRO A 501 12.49 13.16 -9.23
C PRO A 501 12.80 12.08 -10.27
N LYS A 502 12.28 12.22 -11.48
CA LYS A 502 12.49 11.23 -12.56
C LYS A 502 13.93 11.19 -13.03
N ILE A 503 14.56 12.35 -13.23
CA ILE A 503 15.96 12.42 -13.67
C ILE A 503 16.90 11.83 -12.61
N THR A 504 16.62 12.05 -11.34
CA THR A 504 17.54 11.72 -10.25
C THR A 504 17.35 10.33 -9.68
N THR A 505 16.14 9.76 -9.78
CA THR A 505 15.81 8.44 -9.24
C THR A 505 15.75 7.34 -10.29
N CYS A 506 15.60 7.69 -11.58
CA CYS A 506 15.58 6.75 -12.68
C CYS A 506 16.98 6.27 -13.06
N ASN A 507 17.39 5.13 -12.55
CA ASN A 507 18.57 4.43 -13.07
C ASN A 507 18.15 3.50 -14.21
N LYS A 508 18.41 3.91 -15.46
CA LYS A 508 18.30 3.08 -16.68
C LYS A 508 16.89 2.63 -17.09
N ILE A 509 15.90 3.50 -16.91
CA ILE A 509 14.56 3.27 -17.46
C ILE A 509 14.54 3.53 -18.97
N ASN A 510 13.62 2.83 -19.65
CA ASN A 510 13.27 3.14 -21.02
C ASN A 510 12.83 4.62 -21.15
N TYR A 511 13.67 5.44 -21.78
CA TYR A 511 13.41 6.89 -21.95
C TYR A 511 12.06 7.18 -22.61
N LYS A 512 11.58 6.30 -23.50
CA LYS A 512 10.27 6.42 -24.15
C LYS A 512 9.14 6.26 -23.12
N GLY A 513 9.21 5.26 -22.25
CA GLY A 513 8.21 5.07 -21.18
C GLY A 513 8.21 6.23 -20.20
N MET A 514 9.39 6.72 -19.81
CA MET A 514 9.53 7.88 -18.92
C MET A 514 8.95 9.15 -19.58
N PHE A 515 9.15 9.35 -20.86
CA PHE A 515 8.58 10.48 -21.59
C PHE A 515 7.05 10.40 -21.61
N LEU A 516 6.48 9.24 -21.97
CA LEU A 516 5.03 9.03 -22.01
C LEU A 516 4.39 9.24 -20.63
N GLU A 517 5.00 8.69 -19.57
CA GLU A 517 4.51 8.90 -18.21
C GLU A 517 4.62 10.37 -17.77
N THR A 518 5.66 11.08 -18.20
CA THR A 518 5.82 12.52 -17.92
C THR A 518 4.72 13.32 -18.60
N MET A 519 4.42 13.04 -19.86
CA MET A 519 3.32 13.68 -20.59
C MET A 519 1.97 13.37 -19.93
N ALA A 520 1.74 12.12 -19.54
CA ALA A 520 0.53 11.72 -18.81
C ALA A 520 0.42 12.46 -17.47
N SER A 521 1.50 12.58 -16.71
CA SER A 521 1.53 13.32 -15.44
C SER A 521 1.25 14.82 -15.62
N ILE A 522 1.78 15.44 -16.66
CA ILE A 522 1.48 16.85 -17.00
C ILE A 522 0.00 17.00 -17.38
N PHE A 523 -0.53 16.08 -18.19
CA PHE A 523 -1.95 16.10 -18.57
C PHE A 523 -2.86 15.91 -17.34
N GLN A 524 -2.52 14.97 -16.46
CA GLN A 524 -3.30 14.66 -15.26
C GLN A 524 -3.22 15.73 -14.17
N PHE A 525 -2.30 16.69 -14.26
CA PHE A 525 -2.08 17.68 -13.20
C PHE A 525 -3.36 18.43 -12.79
N THR A 526 -4.10 18.97 -13.78
CA THR A 526 -5.38 19.66 -13.52
C THR A 526 -6.52 18.71 -13.16
N PRO A 527 -6.75 17.62 -13.91
CA PRO A 527 -7.68 16.58 -13.47
C PRO A 527 -7.47 16.14 -12.02
N ASP A 528 -6.24 15.87 -11.61
CA ASP A 528 -5.93 15.44 -10.23
C ASP A 528 -6.21 16.54 -9.19
N ALA A 529 -5.97 17.81 -9.53
CA ALA A 529 -6.31 18.93 -8.66
C ALA A 529 -7.82 19.07 -8.47
N VAL A 530 -8.61 19.04 -9.55
CA VAL A 530 -10.07 19.20 -9.52
C VAL A 530 -10.74 17.97 -8.93
N VAL A 531 -10.49 16.78 -9.50
CA VAL A 531 -11.09 15.52 -9.06
C VAL A 531 -10.66 15.21 -7.62
N GLY A 532 -9.39 15.46 -7.28
CA GLY A 532 -8.86 15.30 -5.93
C GLY A 532 -9.54 16.23 -4.93
N THR A 533 -9.84 17.48 -5.29
CA THR A 533 -10.57 18.40 -4.42
C THR A 533 -11.99 17.92 -4.17
N VAL A 534 -12.71 17.50 -5.22
CA VAL A 534 -14.05 16.90 -5.08
C VAL A 534 -14.00 15.65 -4.20
N ARG A 535 -12.98 14.83 -4.36
CA ARG A 535 -12.73 13.62 -3.56
C ARG A 535 -12.55 13.92 -2.07
N ILE A 536 -11.74 14.93 -1.75
CA ILE A 536 -11.52 15.39 -0.37
C ILE A 536 -12.82 15.93 0.23
N PHE A 537 -13.54 16.77 -0.50
CA PHE A 537 -14.81 17.32 -0.05
C PHE A 537 -15.84 16.21 0.24
N ARG A 538 -15.98 15.25 -0.68
CA ARG A 538 -16.83 14.07 -0.46
C ARG A 538 -16.39 13.24 0.76
N SER A 539 -15.10 13.13 0.99
CA SER A 539 -14.55 12.40 2.14
C SER A 539 -14.82 13.14 3.45
N LEU A 540 -14.73 14.47 3.47
CA LEU A 540 -15.10 15.31 4.62
C LEU A 540 -16.60 15.18 4.94
N VAL A 541 -17.47 15.27 3.93
CA VAL A 541 -18.92 15.09 4.12
C VAL A 541 -19.24 13.67 4.63
N ALA A 542 -18.53 12.67 4.11
CA ALA A 542 -18.73 11.27 4.51
C ALA A 542 -18.30 10.96 5.96
N ILE A 543 -17.57 11.85 6.64
CA ILE A 543 -17.30 11.70 8.09
C ILE A 543 -18.60 11.71 8.89
N PHE A 544 -19.59 12.50 8.45
CA PHE A 544 -20.89 12.62 9.09
C PHE A 544 -21.87 11.51 8.70
N SER A 545 -21.52 10.66 7.73
CA SER A 545 -22.35 9.53 7.29
C SER A 545 -21.96 8.25 8.03
N PRO A 546 -22.89 7.59 8.74
CA PRO A 546 -22.60 6.39 9.53
C PRO A 546 -22.27 5.14 8.67
N ASN A 547 -22.71 5.10 7.41
CA ASN A 547 -22.60 3.91 6.57
C ASN A 547 -21.35 3.96 5.68
N VAL A 548 -20.36 3.16 6.04
CA VAL A 548 -19.22 2.87 5.18
C VAL A 548 -19.41 1.48 4.59
N GLN A 549 -20.04 1.41 3.42
CA GLN A 549 -19.96 0.19 2.61
C GLN A 549 -18.53 0.06 2.07
N TRP A 550 -17.89 -1.04 2.42
CA TRP A 550 -16.62 -1.40 1.85
C TRP A 550 -16.86 -2.40 0.70
N ILE A 551 -16.43 -2.03 -0.50
CA ILE A 551 -16.50 -2.87 -1.70
C ILE A 551 -15.06 -3.23 -2.07
N PRO A 552 -14.73 -4.52 -2.30
CA PRO A 552 -13.42 -4.93 -2.78
C PRO A 552 -13.03 -4.17 -4.06
N GLN A 553 -11.75 -3.87 -4.23
CA GLN A 553 -11.26 -3.15 -5.42
C GLN A 553 -11.58 -3.93 -6.71
N ARG A 554 -11.40 -5.24 -6.65
CA ARG A 554 -11.68 -6.13 -7.78
C ARG A 554 -13.14 -6.12 -8.22
N ALA A 555 -14.09 -6.15 -7.28
CA ALA A 555 -15.51 -6.05 -7.62
C ALA A 555 -15.85 -4.74 -8.35
N ILE A 556 -15.12 -3.66 -8.03
CA ILE A 556 -15.23 -2.39 -8.75
C ILE A 556 -14.62 -2.52 -10.15
N GLU A 557 -13.44 -3.10 -10.27
CA GLU A 557 -12.72 -3.23 -11.53
C GLU A 557 -13.45 -4.14 -12.52
N HIS A 558 -14.08 -5.20 -12.03
CA HIS A 558 -14.88 -6.12 -12.84
C HIS A 558 -15.99 -5.40 -13.63
N GLU A 559 -16.65 -4.38 -13.04
CA GLU A 559 -17.65 -3.57 -13.74
C GLU A 559 -17.05 -2.86 -14.97
N PHE A 560 -15.78 -2.43 -14.87
CA PHE A 560 -15.13 -1.67 -15.94
C PHE A 560 -14.46 -2.54 -16.99
N ILE A 561 -13.98 -3.72 -16.63
CA ILE A 561 -13.33 -4.66 -17.56
C ILE A 561 -14.27 -5.09 -18.67
N PHE A 562 -15.54 -5.35 -18.35
CA PHE A 562 -16.55 -5.81 -19.31
C PHE A 562 -17.38 -4.68 -19.96
N SER A 563 -17.10 -3.40 -19.65
CA SER A 563 -17.80 -2.26 -20.19
C SER A 563 -17.02 -1.62 -21.37
N ASN A 564 -17.75 -0.93 -22.28
CA ASN A 564 -17.07 -0.12 -23.29
C ASN A 564 -16.30 1.04 -22.60
N PRO A 565 -14.97 1.14 -22.79
CA PRO A 565 -14.15 2.11 -22.06
C PRO A 565 -14.56 3.57 -22.25
N PHE A 566 -14.96 3.97 -23.46
CA PHE A 566 -15.34 5.35 -23.76
C PHE A 566 -16.72 5.71 -23.23
N VAL A 567 -17.69 4.79 -23.34
CA VAL A 567 -19.05 4.99 -22.80
C VAL A 567 -19.01 5.07 -21.29
N SER A 568 -18.29 4.15 -20.65
CA SER A 568 -18.08 4.15 -19.20
C SER A 568 -17.36 5.40 -18.71
N SER A 569 -16.33 5.85 -19.43
CA SER A 569 -15.61 7.09 -19.13
C SER A 569 -16.51 8.31 -19.20
N LEU A 570 -17.30 8.42 -20.26
CA LEU A 570 -18.23 9.53 -20.41
C LEU A 570 -19.28 9.52 -19.28
N LYS A 571 -19.88 8.36 -18.99
CA LYS A 571 -20.89 8.23 -17.93
C LYS A 571 -20.38 8.71 -16.56
N HIS A 572 -19.14 8.44 -16.22
CA HIS A 572 -18.59 8.74 -14.89
C HIS A 572 -17.87 10.10 -14.79
N LEU A 573 -17.39 10.65 -15.91
CA LEU A 573 -16.51 11.82 -15.93
C LEU A 573 -17.08 13.04 -16.67
N TRP A 574 -18.26 12.95 -17.33
CA TRP A 574 -18.86 14.04 -18.09
C TRP A 574 -19.04 15.34 -17.30
N GLY A 575 -19.35 15.23 -15.99
CA GLY A 575 -19.52 16.39 -15.12
C GLY A 575 -18.26 17.25 -15.00
N TYR A 576 -17.08 16.65 -15.05
CA TYR A 576 -15.80 17.37 -15.05
C TYR A 576 -15.56 18.06 -16.40
N SER A 577 -15.96 17.44 -17.51
CA SER A 577 -15.89 18.05 -18.84
C SER A 577 -16.83 19.25 -18.96
N LEU A 578 -18.05 19.15 -18.42
CA LEU A 578 -18.97 20.26 -18.35
C LEU A 578 -18.43 21.41 -17.48
N PHE A 579 -17.87 21.10 -16.32
CA PHE A 579 -17.23 22.10 -15.46
C PHE A 579 -16.06 22.79 -16.19
N ALA A 580 -15.23 22.03 -16.90
CA ALA A 580 -14.14 22.57 -17.70
C ALA A 580 -14.62 23.51 -18.82
N LEU A 581 -15.72 23.16 -19.48
CA LEU A 581 -16.34 24.01 -20.52
C LEU A 581 -16.82 25.34 -19.93
N ILE A 582 -17.52 25.30 -18.80
CA ILE A 582 -17.97 26.51 -18.10
C ILE A 582 -16.78 27.37 -17.66
N ALA A 583 -15.76 26.74 -17.07
CA ALA A 583 -14.54 27.41 -16.64
C ALA A 583 -13.77 28.04 -17.82
N SER A 584 -13.77 27.40 -19.02
CA SER A 584 -13.09 27.91 -20.19
C SER A 584 -13.74 29.22 -20.71
N VAL A 585 -15.06 29.32 -20.60
CA VAL A 585 -15.78 30.56 -20.94
C VAL A 585 -15.35 31.72 -20.03
N ALA A 586 -15.29 31.45 -18.71
CA ALA A 586 -14.83 32.43 -17.73
C ALA A 586 -13.36 32.87 -17.97
N VAL A 587 -12.50 31.93 -18.36
CA VAL A 587 -11.08 32.18 -18.70
C VAL A 587 -10.94 33.00 -19.97
N CYS A 588 -11.74 32.74 -21.00
CA CYS A 588 -11.72 33.50 -22.25
C CYS A 588 -12.14 34.96 -22.04
N LEU A 589 -12.94 35.27 -21.03
CA LEU A 589 -13.31 36.64 -20.67
C LEU A 589 -12.16 37.39 -19.96
N ASN A 590 -11.13 36.67 -19.47
CA ASN A 590 -9.98 37.25 -18.77
C ASN A 590 -8.66 36.93 -19.50
N LEU A 591 -8.30 37.70 -20.48
CA LEU A 591 -7.21 37.44 -21.43
C LEU A 591 -5.78 37.39 -20.86
N LYS A 592 -5.54 37.81 -19.60
CA LYS A 592 -4.17 37.97 -19.07
C LYS A 592 -3.45 36.66 -18.66
N ALA A 593 -4.17 35.57 -18.46
CA ALA A 593 -3.60 34.26 -18.10
C ALA A 593 -4.08 33.15 -19.05
N ALA A 594 -4.54 33.50 -20.25
CA ALA A 594 -5.31 32.66 -21.14
C ALA A 594 -4.65 31.32 -21.49
N PHE A 595 -3.34 31.31 -21.76
CA PHE A 595 -2.69 30.10 -22.32
C PHE A 595 -2.60 28.94 -21.32
N ILE A 596 -2.11 29.18 -20.09
CA ILE A 596 -1.99 28.12 -19.08
C ILE A 596 -3.37 27.68 -18.59
N ASN A 597 -4.26 28.64 -18.37
CA ASN A 597 -5.62 28.34 -17.92
C ASN A 597 -6.42 27.60 -18.99
N LEU A 598 -6.21 27.90 -20.28
CA LEU A 598 -6.83 27.17 -21.39
C LEU A 598 -6.31 25.71 -21.44
N PHE A 599 -5.00 25.49 -21.33
CA PHE A 599 -4.43 24.15 -21.24
C PHE A 599 -5.03 23.33 -20.09
N MET A 600 -5.19 23.95 -18.91
CA MET A 600 -5.82 23.33 -17.76
C MET A 600 -7.29 22.95 -18.02
N CYS A 601 -8.06 23.83 -18.68
CA CYS A 601 -9.44 23.54 -19.07
C CYS A 601 -9.51 22.41 -20.09
N VAL A 602 -8.64 22.41 -21.09
CA VAL A 602 -8.58 21.38 -22.13
C VAL A 602 -8.26 20.01 -21.56
N SER A 603 -7.26 19.90 -20.65
CA SER A 603 -6.91 18.62 -20.04
C SER A 603 -8.06 18.04 -19.21
N LEU A 604 -8.79 18.88 -18.49
CA LEU A 604 -9.96 18.46 -17.71
C LEU A 604 -11.16 18.12 -18.61
N PHE A 605 -11.37 18.86 -19.70
CA PHE A 605 -12.42 18.59 -20.68
C PHE A 605 -12.21 17.24 -21.36
N LEU A 606 -10.98 16.92 -21.74
CA LEU A 606 -10.60 15.67 -22.40
C LEU A 606 -10.44 14.48 -21.44
N LEU A 607 -10.69 14.62 -20.14
CA LEU A 607 -10.51 13.56 -19.16
C LEU A 607 -11.27 12.26 -19.48
N PRO A 608 -12.55 12.28 -19.96
CA PRO A 608 -13.23 11.05 -20.37
C PRO A 608 -12.55 10.36 -21.57
N VAL A 609 -12.06 11.12 -22.53
CA VAL A 609 -11.34 10.59 -23.69
C VAL A 609 -10.00 9.98 -23.26
N TYR A 610 -9.28 10.67 -22.37
CA TYR A 610 -8.04 10.18 -21.79
C TYR A 610 -8.25 8.84 -21.06
N ASN A 611 -9.28 8.76 -20.18
CA ASN A 611 -9.57 7.51 -19.49
C ASN A 611 -9.99 6.39 -20.44
N GLY A 612 -10.84 6.68 -21.43
CA GLY A 612 -11.26 5.72 -22.44
C GLY A 612 -10.06 5.15 -23.23
N PHE A 613 -9.15 6.03 -23.68
CA PHE A 613 -7.96 5.63 -24.40
C PHE A 613 -6.96 4.85 -23.53
N THR A 614 -6.71 5.30 -22.31
CA THR A 614 -5.76 4.62 -21.41
C THR A 614 -6.30 3.33 -20.80
N SER A 615 -7.61 3.07 -20.89
CA SER A 615 -8.22 1.78 -20.52
C SER A 615 -8.06 0.71 -21.60
N LEU A 616 -7.50 1.03 -22.75
CA LEU A 616 -7.21 0.05 -23.79
C LEU A 616 -5.89 -0.69 -23.48
N SER A 617 -5.83 -1.97 -23.85
CA SER A 617 -4.58 -2.71 -23.84
C SER A 617 -3.71 -2.24 -25.01
N PRO A 618 -2.41 -2.02 -24.78
CA PRO A 618 -1.51 -1.66 -25.86
C PRO A 618 -1.31 -2.88 -26.77
N ASN A 619 -1.92 -2.89 -27.94
CA ASN A 619 -1.54 -3.80 -29.04
C ASN A 619 -0.13 -3.51 -29.59
N LEU A 620 0.59 -2.65 -28.93
CA LEU A 620 1.95 -2.29 -29.22
C LEU A 620 2.86 -3.31 -28.52
N LYS A 621 3.71 -3.98 -29.29
CA LYS A 621 4.93 -4.65 -28.83
C LYS A 621 5.92 -3.66 -28.16
N CYS A 622 5.40 -2.73 -27.41
CA CYS A 622 6.15 -1.90 -26.49
C CYS A 622 6.33 -2.72 -25.21
N SER A 623 7.19 -3.74 -25.29
CA SER A 623 7.79 -4.27 -24.09
C SER A 623 8.46 -3.09 -23.39
N PHE A 624 7.83 -2.58 -22.34
CA PHE A 624 8.53 -1.79 -21.37
C PHE A 624 9.51 -2.78 -20.70
N LYS A 625 10.66 -3.05 -21.35
CA LYS A 625 11.73 -3.80 -20.72
C LYS A 625 12.20 -2.97 -19.55
N GLN A 626 11.64 -3.25 -18.41
CA GLN A 626 12.20 -2.79 -17.16
C GLN A 626 13.49 -3.58 -16.94
N ARG A 627 14.61 -2.91 -16.96
CA ARG A 627 15.79 -3.33 -16.19
C ARG A 627 15.54 -2.84 -14.77
N ASP A 628 15.43 -3.78 -13.86
CA ASP A 628 15.13 -3.49 -12.47
C ASP A 628 16.03 -2.44 -11.87
N SER A 629 15.36 -1.58 -11.12
CA SER A 629 16.03 -0.65 -10.22
C SER A 629 16.91 -1.46 -9.25
N ILE A 630 18.00 -0.86 -8.86
CA ILE A 630 19.10 -1.24 -7.97
C ILE A 630 18.73 -2.17 -6.76
N TYR A 631 17.49 -2.60 -6.60
CA TYR A 631 16.95 -3.28 -5.41
C TYR A 631 16.58 -4.76 -5.58
N SER A 632 16.73 -5.37 -6.79
CA SER A 632 16.36 -6.76 -7.04
C SER A 632 17.34 -7.53 -7.93
N VAL A 633 18.62 -7.41 -7.66
CA VAL A 633 19.68 -7.94 -8.56
C VAL A 633 19.74 -9.47 -8.60
N LYS A 634 19.17 -10.21 -7.63
CA LYS A 634 19.35 -11.68 -7.60
C LYS A 634 18.24 -12.51 -8.23
N HIS A 635 17.00 -12.02 -8.31
CA HIS A 635 15.88 -12.84 -8.83
C HIS A 635 15.61 -12.70 -10.33
N ILE A 636 16.15 -11.70 -11.02
CA ILE A 636 15.90 -11.45 -12.44
C ILE A 636 17.00 -12.02 -13.35
N GLU A 637 18.19 -12.28 -12.82
CA GLU A 637 19.23 -13.00 -13.60
C GLU A 637 18.76 -14.41 -14.03
N TYR A 638 17.80 -15.01 -13.31
CA TYR A 638 17.28 -16.34 -13.64
C TYR A 638 16.27 -16.34 -14.82
N GLU A 639 15.43 -15.32 -14.96
CA GLU A 639 14.52 -15.23 -16.12
C GLU A 639 15.24 -14.90 -17.45
N GLU A 640 16.38 -14.18 -17.41
CA GLU A 640 17.16 -13.89 -18.62
C GLU A 640 18.03 -15.08 -19.07
N SER A 641 18.41 -16.01 -18.19
CA SER A 641 19.17 -17.20 -18.56
C SER A 641 18.33 -18.24 -19.30
N GLU A 642 17.03 -18.37 -19.01
CA GLU A 642 16.14 -19.29 -19.74
C GLU A 642 15.89 -18.85 -21.18
N LYS A 643 15.75 -17.53 -21.43
CA LYS A 643 15.55 -17.03 -22.81
C LYS A 643 16.78 -17.13 -23.70
N SER A 644 17.97 -17.25 -23.11
CA SER A 644 19.21 -17.45 -23.90
C SER A 644 19.46 -18.91 -24.25
N THR A 645 18.86 -19.87 -23.52
CA THR A 645 19.00 -21.31 -23.77
C THR A 645 17.98 -21.83 -24.79
N GLU A 646 16.81 -21.20 -24.90
CA GLU A 646 15.82 -21.57 -25.93
C GLU A 646 16.14 -21.07 -27.35
N GLN A 647 17.14 -20.19 -27.51
CA GLN A 647 17.58 -19.72 -28.85
C GLN A 647 18.76 -20.49 -29.42
N THR A 648 19.22 -21.56 -28.75
CA THR A 648 20.39 -22.33 -29.20
C THR A 648 20.10 -23.81 -29.42
N TYR A 649 18.82 -24.20 -29.51
CA TYR A 649 18.43 -25.57 -29.99
C TYR A 649 17.39 -25.46 -31.08
#